data_46acb28d4152d98075449d021ab826d0
#
_entry.id   46acb28d4152d98075449d021ab826d0
#
_cell.length_a   1.000
_cell.length_b   1.000
_cell.length_c   1.000
_cell.angle_alpha   90.00
_cell.angle_beta   90.00
_cell.angle_gamma   90.00
#
_symmetry.space_group_name_H-M   'P 1'
#
loop_
_entity.id
_entity.type
_entity.pdbx_description
1 polymer ?
#
loop_
_entity_poly.entity_id
_entity_poly.type
_entity_poly.pdbx_seq_one_letter_code
_entity_poly.pdbx_strand_id
1 'polypeptide(L)'
;MKLIHSIGMCLLAVTTLAQTETDTTKTYLDEVVISVNRWEQNQREISTRVTKITPSVIQLQNPQTSADLLGLSNQVFIQKSQLGGGSPMIRGFATNRVLLVVDGVRMNNAIFRSGNLQNVISLDASAIQNTEVVFGPGSVVYGSDAIGGVMNFTTLTPTFSTDDIKISANAYARYASANEEKSGHADFSISLKKWAFLTSITKSDFSDLKMGTHGPVEYTRPDYQVRDENGNDIAVTNPNPNVQIASGYNQFNAMQKIRFAPNANWDFTYGFHFSKTSDVPRYDRLILKNSSNVFTSAQWYYGPQKWLMHSLQAQFNQHTTISDQVKLTIGYQDYEESRHNRNFTGGNRNRRTDRYENVKAFSVNADADKQLNEKANLFYGLEYVTNAVSSTAERVIITDGTVSGVSTRYPDGSTWRSMAAYAGLRYAVNDKWIVNGSARYNHVYTYAPFDNTYFDFEFSEATLKNGAVNGSLGVVFNPTSKVKWYANASTGFRAPNVDDIGKVFDSEPGSVVVPNPTLKPETAYNIEAGFAGKITRGLNFDMSAFYTLLDDAIVRGPFTFNGQSQIDYDGTLSDVQALQNISELTVRGLQLGLRWDFANYFQVATNLNIQKGEEKDETGETFSPTHVAPTFGSTRVSFTKNKIRLMVYANYNGEIAYKNLALSERADTHLYAKDADGNPYAPAWTTLNFKSSFMVAKFVTIDAGVENILDKRYRPYSSGITAPGRNFIFALRVKV
;
A
#
# COMPACT_ATOMS: atom_id res chain seq x y z
N MET A 1 -0.39 -31.65 -12.99
CA MET A 1 -0.37 -31.71 -14.46
C MET A 1 -1.61 -32.37 -15.10
N LYS A 2 -2.57 -32.95 -14.35
CA LYS A 2 -3.77 -33.59 -14.92
C LYS A 2 -5.03 -32.71 -14.93
N LEU A 3 -5.00 -31.49 -14.39
CA LEU A 3 -6.16 -30.59 -14.32
C LEU A 3 -6.24 -29.57 -15.47
N ILE A 4 -5.17 -29.42 -16.25
CA ILE A 4 -5.09 -28.45 -17.37
C ILE A 4 -5.78 -28.98 -18.64
N HIS A 5 -5.96 -30.31 -18.78
CA HIS A 5 -6.57 -30.90 -19.97
C HIS A 5 -8.10 -30.88 -20.01
N SER A 6 -8.75 -30.65 -18.87
CA SER A 6 -10.24 -30.66 -18.81
C SER A 6 -10.90 -29.30 -19.11
N ILE A 7 -10.14 -28.20 -19.14
CA ILE A 7 -10.66 -26.85 -19.44
C ILE A 7 -10.64 -26.57 -20.96
N GLY A 8 -9.85 -27.30 -21.72
CA GLY A 8 -9.73 -27.11 -23.18
C GLY A 8 -10.91 -27.58 -24.03
N MET A 9 -11.84 -28.34 -23.49
CA MET A 9 -12.88 -29.01 -24.26
C MET A 9 -14.26 -28.35 -24.29
N CYS A 10 -14.46 -27.27 -23.52
CA CYS A 10 -15.74 -26.51 -23.53
C CYS A 10 -15.77 -25.28 -24.45
N LEU A 11 -14.73 -25.03 -25.24
CA LEU A 11 -14.56 -23.78 -26.03
C LEU A 11 -14.86 -23.91 -27.52
N LEU A 12 -15.43 -25.02 -27.99
CA LEU A 12 -15.56 -25.27 -29.45
C LEU A 12 -16.96 -25.20 -30.04
N ALA A 13 -17.94 -24.60 -29.40
CA ALA A 13 -19.28 -24.50 -29.97
C ALA A 13 -19.92 -23.11 -29.75
N VAL A 14 -19.39 -22.04 -30.38
CA VAL A 14 -20.22 -20.88 -30.74
C VAL A 14 -19.61 -20.19 -31.96
N THR A 15 -20.07 -20.53 -33.13
CA THR A 15 -19.88 -19.74 -34.33
C THR A 15 -21.21 -19.11 -34.77
N THR A 16 -21.09 -17.84 -35.17
CA THR A 16 -22.09 -16.97 -35.82
C THR A 16 -23.10 -16.28 -34.90
N LEU A 17 -22.83 -15.02 -34.57
CA LEU A 17 -23.85 -13.96 -34.48
C LEU A 17 -23.19 -12.56 -34.66
N ALA A 18 -23.94 -11.70 -35.30
CA ALA A 18 -23.58 -10.45 -35.94
C ALA A 18 -22.78 -9.41 -35.14
N GLN A 19 -21.91 -8.69 -35.83
CA GLN A 19 -21.07 -7.58 -35.37
C GLN A 19 -21.90 -6.37 -34.99
N THR A 20 -21.65 -5.88 -33.77
CA THR A 20 -21.80 -4.48 -33.41
C THR A 20 -20.38 -3.95 -33.11
N GLU A 21 -19.95 -2.91 -33.78
CA GLU A 21 -18.64 -2.30 -33.64
C GLU A 21 -18.47 -1.72 -32.24
N THR A 22 -17.70 -2.39 -31.41
CA THR A 22 -17.04 -1.76 -30.28
C THR A 22 -15.77 -1.08 -30.77
N ASP A 23 -15.54 0.16 -30.36
CA ASP A 23 -14.34 0.93 -30.72
C ASP A 23 -13.06 0.17 -30.30
N THR A 24 -12.56 -0.69 -31.22
CA THR A 24 -11.37 -1.53 -31.03
C THR A 24 -10.08 -0.76 -31.32
N THR A 25 -10.14 0.57 -31.48
CA THR A 25 -9.00 1.40 -31.90
C THR A 25 -8.13 1.83 -30.72
N LYS A 26 -8.69 2.01 -29.51
CA LYS A 26 -7.91 2.42 -28.33
C LYS A 26 -7.07 1.25 -27.82
N THR A 27 -5.77 1.45 -27.76
CA THR A 27 -4.81 0.52 -27.17
C THR A 27 -4.49 0.94 -25.73
N TYR A 28 -3.99 0.01 -24.88
CA TYR A 28 -3.41 0.32 -23.57
C TYR A 28 -2.37 1.45 -23.65
N LEU A 29 -1.65 1.59 -24.76
CA LEU A 29 -0.66 2.64 -24.98
C LEU A 29 -1.26 4.04 -25.17
N ASP A 30 -2.57 4.15 -25.39
CA ASP A 30 -3.27 5.43 -25.53
C ASP A 30 -3.83 5.93 -24.18
N GLU A 31 -3.60 5.20 -23.09
CA GLU A 31 -4.00 5.63 -21.76
C GLU A 31 -3.11 6.80 -21.29
N VAL A 32 -3.74 7.75 -20.61
CA VAL A 32 -3.08 8.90 -20.00
C VAL A 32 -2.87 8.63 -18.52
N VAL A 33 -1.68 8.93 -18.02
CA VAL A 33 -1.28 8.86 -16.61
C VAL A 33 -0.68 10.19 -16.15
N ILE A 34 -0.75 10.45 -14.86
CA ILE A 34 -0.29 11.70 -14.23
C ILE A 34 0.92 11.44 -13.32
N SER A 35 1.05 10.23 -12.80
CA SER A 35 1.97 9.91 -11.71
C SER A 35 3.46 9.96 -12.08
N VAL A 36 3.81 9.98 -13.35
CA VAL A 36 5.24 9.90 -13.77
C VAL A 36 5.97 11.25 -13.63
N ASN A 37 5.27 12.35 -13.93
CA ASN A 37 5.84 13.70 -13.88
C ASN A 37 4.90 14.76 -13.29
N ARG A 38 3.81 14.34 -12.65
CA ARG A 38 2.71 15.15 -12.09
C ARG A 38 1.82 15.84 -13.12
N TRP A 39 2.06 15.61 -14.43
CA TRP A 39 1.28 16.12 -15.56
C TRP A 39 0.71 14.98 -16.40
N GLU A 40 -0.34 15.25 -17.14
CA GLU A 40 -0.93 14.27 -18.06
C GLU A 40 0.07 13.88 -19.13
N GLN A 41 0.37 12.60 -19.23
CA GLN A 41 1.29 12.06 -20.23
C GLN A 41 0.75 10.75 -20.80
N ASN A 42 0.93 10.58 -22.11
CA ASN A 42 0.54 9.34 -22.78
C ASN A 42 1.50 8.21 -22.39
N GLN A 43 0.97 7.04 -22.05
CA GLN A 43 1.78 5.87 -21.70
C GLN A 43 2.83 5.49 -22.77
N ARG A 44 2.55 5.80 -24.03
CA ARG A 44 3.47 5.58 -25.15
C ARG A 44 4.79 6.34 -25.01
N GLU A 45 4.83 7.42 -24.27
CA GLU A 45 5.97 8.30 -24.12
C GLU A 45 6.80 8.04 -22.86
N ILE A 46 6.34 7.15 -22.00
CA ILE A 46 6.88 6.90 -20.68
C ILE A 46 7.89 5.76 -20.73
N SER A 47 9.07 5.95 -20.17
CA SER A 47 10.17 4.98 -20.14
C SER A 47 10.18 4.06 -18.91
N THR A 48 9.10 4.03 -18.16
CA THR A 48 8.93 3.14 -16.99
C THR A 48 7.58 2.42 -17.04
N ARG A 49 7.43 1.36 -16.24
CA ARG A 49 6.15 0.66 -16.11
C ARG A 49 5.20 1.44 -15.22
N VAL A 50 3.97 1.62 -15.68
CA VAL A 50 2.86 2.19 -14.90
C VAL A 50 1.63 1.30 -15.09
N THR A 51 0.92 1.00 -14.00
CA THR A 51 -0.35 0.28 -14.04
C THR A 51 -1.45 1.16 -13.45
N LYS A 52 -2.56 1.28 -14.18
CA LYS A 52 -3.73 2.05 -13.76
C LYS A 52 -4.86 1.12 -13.34
N ILE A 53 -5.37 1.31 -12.12
CA ILE A 53 -6.57 0.64 -11.63
C ILE A 53 -7.74 1.57 -11.92
N THR A 54 -8.57 1.20 -12.88
CA THR A 54 -9.65 2.05 -13.40
C THR A 54 -10.93 1.95 -12.57
N PRO A 55 -11.83 2.95 -12.63
CA PRO A 55 -13.12 2.90 -11.92
C PRO A 55 -13.95 1.65 -12.24
N SER A 56 -13.91 1.19 -13.49
CA SER A 56 -14.66 -0.01 -13.90
C SER A 56 -14.15 -1.29 -13.23
N VAL A 57 -12.84 -1.39 -12.99
CA VAL A 57 -12.23 -2.51 -12.26
C VAL A 57 -12.59 -2.42 -10.78
N ILE A 58 -12.47 -1.23 -10.17
CA ILE A 58 -12.82 -1.00 -8.76
C ILE A 58 -14.29 -1.37 -8.53
N GLN A 59 -15.18 -0.92 -9.39
CA GLN A 59 -16.61 -1.19 -9.27
C GLN A 59 -16.95 -2.67 -9.35
N LEU A 60 -16.40 -3.42 -10.33
CA LEU A 60 -16.71 -4.84 -10.52
C LEU A 60 -16.08 -5.71 -9.43
N GLN A 61 -14.84 -5.43 -9.06
CA GLN A 61 -14.11 -6.19 -8.05
C GLN A 61 -14.58 -5.87 -6.63
N ASN A 62 -15.00 -4.63 -6.41
CA ASN A 62 -15.60 -4.18 -5.18
C ASN A 62 -14.72 -4.48 -3.95
N PRO A 63 -13.51 -3.89 -3.89
CA PRO A 63 -12.55 -4.17 -2.83
C PRO A 63 -13.05 -3.68 -1.46
N GLN A 64 -12.67 -4.39 -0.39
CA GLN A 64 -13.09 -4.11 0.98
C GLN A 64 -12.36 -2.88 1.53
N THR A 65 -11.06 -2.78 1.24
CA THR A 65 -10.17 -1.70 1.70
C THR A 65 -9.33 -1.17 0.55
N SER A 66 -8.67 -0.03 0.75
CA SER A 66 -7.71 0.52 -0.21
C SER A 66 -6.45 -0.35 -0.37
N ALA A 67 -6.10 -1.17 0.64
CA ALA A 67 -5.07 -2.19 0.48
C ALA A 67 -5.50 -3.28 -0.52
N ASP A 68 -6.74 -3.78 -0.39
CA ASP A 68 -7.29 -4.76 -1.34
C ASP A 68 -7.44 -4.16 -2.74
N LEU A 69 -7.77 -2.86 -2.84
CA LEU A 69 -7.80 -2.13 -4.11
C LEU A 69 -6.45 -2.16 -4.82
N LEU A 70 -5.35 -1.91 -4.13
CA LEU A 70 -3.99 -2.00 -4.71
C LEU A 70 -3.69 -3.40 -5.24
N GLY A 71 -4.14 -4.45 -4.53
CA GLY A 71 -4.04 -5.84 -4.97
C GLY A 71 -4.73 -6.11 -6.31
N LEU A 72 -5.74 -5.31 -6.71
CA LEU A 72 -6.43 -5.46 -8.00
C LEU A 72 -5.53 -5.22 -9.22
N SER A 73 -4.40 -4.53 -9.04
CA SER A 73 -3.36 -4.41 -10.07
C SER A 73 -2.77 -5.76 -10.46
N ASN A 74 -2.83 -6.75 -9.56
CA ASN A 74 -2.14 -8.06 -9.63
C ASN A 74 -0.62 -7.96 -9.83
N GLN A 75 -0.04 -6.83 -9.47
CA GLN A 75 1.38 -6.51 -9.55
C GLN A 75 1.90 -5.93 -8.23
N VAL A 76 0.99 -5.58 -7.33
CA VAL A 76 1.27 -5.22 -5.93
C VAL A 76 0.84 -6.38 -5.06
N PHE A 77 1.76 -6.90 -4.27
CA PHE A 77 1.47 -7.93 -3.28
C PHE A 77 1.02 -7.27 -1.98
N ILE A 78 0.01 -7.82 -1.31
CA ILE A 78 -0.52 -7.26 -0.05
C ILE A 78 -0.27 -8.23 1.09
N GLN A 79 0.48 -7.78 2.09
CA GLN A 79 0.70 -8.48 3.35
C GLN A 79 -0.21 -7.88 4.42
N LYS A 80 -0.80 -8.73 5.29
CA LYS A 80 -1.66 -8.30 6.39
C LYS A 80 -1.29 -9.01 7.69
N SER A 81 -1.08 -8.27 8.78
CA SER A 81 -0.91 -8.83 10.12
C SER A 81 -2.19 -8.82 10.94
N GLN A 82 -3.13 -7.98 10.57
CA GLN A 82 -4.47 -7.84 11.12
C GLN A 82 -5.47 -7.52 10.01
N LEU A 83 -6.77 -7.66 10.29
CA LEU A 83 -7.83 -7.37 9.31
C LEU A 83 -7.84 -5.89 8.91
N GLY A 84 -7.77 -4.98 9.89
CA GLY A 84 -7.68 -3.54 9.68
C GLY A 84 -6.25 -3.10 9.38
N GLY A 85 -5.68 -3.57 8.28
CA GLY A 85 -4.35 -3.21 7.84
C GLY A 85 -4.02 -3.75 6.45
N GLY A 86 -2.84 -3.40 5.96
CA GLY A 86 -2.31 -3.91 4.71
C GLY A 86 -1.02 -3.19 4.32
N SER A 87 0.03 -3.95 4.07
CA SER A 87 1.32 -3.46 3.60
C SER A 87 1.51 -3.83 2.14
N PRO A 88 1.45 -2.86 1.22
CA PRO A 88 1.73 -3.12 -0.18
C PRO A 88 3.23 -3.36 -0.39
N MET A 89 3.55 -4.36 -1.19
CA MET A 89 4.90 -4.71 -1.62
C MET A 89 5.00 -4.57 -3.14
N ILE A 90 6.00 -3.82 -3.59
CA ILE A 90 6.32 -3.61 -5.01
C ILE A 90 7.76 -4.04 -5.25
N ARG A 91 8.00 -5.02 -6.14
CA ARG A 91 9.34 -5.43 -6.57
C ARG A 91 10.29 -5.72 -5.40
N GLY A 92 9.78 -6.36 -4.32
CA GLY A 92 10.57 -6.68 -3.13
C GLY A 92 10.78 -5.53 -2.15
N PHE A 93 10.17 -4.38 -2.38
CA PHE A 93 10.18 -3.24 -1.48
C PHE A 93 8.79 -3.04 -0.88
N ALA A 94 8.75 -2.69 0.40
CA ALA A 94 7.51 -2.50 1.14
C ALA A 94 7.63 -1.31 2.09
N THR A 95 6.50 -0.91 2.67
CA THR A 95 6.43 -0.01 3.80
C THR A 95 7.08 1.36 3.54
N ASN A 96 8.08 1.78 4.30
CA ASN A 96 8.77 3.06 4.15
C ASN A 96 9.70 3.17 2.92
N ARG A 97 9.78 2.11 2.08
CA ARG A 97 10.46 2.12 0.78
C ARG A 97 9.52 2.23 -0.41
N VAL A 98 8.22 2.40 -0.15
CA VAL A 98 7.17 2.72 -1.14
C VAL A 98 6.40 3.95 -0.71
N LEU A 99 6.08 4.81 -1.66
CA LEU A 99 5.42 6.07 -1.39
C LEU A 99 3.93 6.01 -1.73
N LEU A 100 3.11 6.49 -0.80
CA LEU A 100 1.68 6.72 -0.99
C LEU A 100 1.42 8.21 -1.24
N VAL A 101 0.67 8.52 -2.29
CA VAL A 101 0.27 9.89 -2.65
C VAL A 101 -1.23 9.94 -2.84
N VAL A 102 -1.90 10.93 -2.27
CA VAL A 102 -3.35 11.14 -2.36
C VAL A 102 -3.60 12.55 -2.89
N ASP A 103 -4.23 12.64 -4.07
CA ASP A 103 -4.51 13.92 -4.73
C ASP A 103 -3.27 14.86 -4.78
N GLY A 104 -2.09 14.28 -5.05
CA GLY A 104 -0.83 15.01 -5.12
C GLY A 104 -0.13 15.29 -3.78
N VAL A 105 -0.75 14.95 -2.65
CA VAL A 105 -0.18 15.11 -1.30
C VAL A 105 0.43 13.79 -0.84
N ARG A 106 1.68 13.84 -0.37
CA ARG A 106 2.41 12.69 0.19
C ARG A 106 1.74 12.23 1.51
N MET A 107 1.47 10.94 1.65
CA MET A 107 0.87 10.36 2.86
C MET A 107 1.92 9.83 3.86
N ASN A 108 3.10 9.40 3.38
CA ASN A 108 4.20 8.98 4.26
C ASN A 108 4.63 10.14 5.15
N ASN A 109 4.61 9.93 6.47
CA ASN A 109 4.97 10.93 7.48
C ASN A 109 6.25 10.53 8.24
N ALA A 110 6.67 11.35 9.21
CA ALA A 110 7.92 11.18 9.96
C ALA A 110 8.01 9.90 10.79
N ILE A 111 6.89 9.24 11.09
CA ILE A 111 6.86 7.96 11.83
C ILE A 111 6.41 6.79 10.94
N PHE A 112 6.49 6.95 9.61
CA PHE A 112 6.16 5.90 8.67
C PHE A 112 7.23 4.82 8.74
N ARG A 113 6.85 3.66 9.27
CA ARG A 113 7.78 2.61 9.72
C ARG A 113 8.03 1.52 8.68
N SER A 114 9.12 0.80 8.86
CA SER A 114 9.30 -0.52 8.27
C SER A 114 8.43 -1.53 9.02
N GLY A 115 7.63 -2.33 8.37
CA GLY A 115 6.74 -3.31 9.00
C GLY A 115 5.28 -3.09 8.63
N ASN A 116 4.36 -3.64 9.40
CA ASN A 116 2.94 -3.59 9.06
C ASN A 116 2.36 -2.19 9.20
N LEU A 117 1.80 -1.69 8.11
CA LEU A 117 1.23 -0.35 8.03
C LEU A 117 -0.30 -0.42 8.00
N GLN A 118 -0.96 0.39 8.84
CA GLN A 118 -2.40 0.61 8.75
C GLN A 118 -2.76 1.77 7.84
N ASN A 119 -1.86 2.72 7.62
CA ASN A 119 -2.11 4.01 6.95
C ASN A 119 -2.81 3.86 5.59
N VAL A 120 -2.52 2.80 4.84
CA VAL A 120 -3.18 2.53 3.56
C VAL A 120 -4.69 2.42 3.72
N ILE A 121 -5.19 1.85 4.81
CA ILE A 121 -6.64 1.72 5.04
C ILE A 121 -7.33 3.02 5.41
N SER A 122 -6.60 4.09 5.74
CA SER A 122 -7.19 5.41 5.99
C SER A 122 -7.81 6.03 4.72
N LEU A 123 -7.53 5.49 3.55
CA LEU A 123 -8.19 5.88 2.31
C LEU A 123 -9.47 5.08 2.11
N ASP A 124 -10.57 5.76 1.82
CA ASP A 124 -11.83 5.12 1.47
C ASP A 124 -11.77 4.54 0.05
N ALA A 125 -11.79 3.22 -0.07
CA ALA A 125 -11.80 2.54 -1.37
C ALA A 125 -12.98 2.96 -2.26
N SER A 126 -14.12 3.33 -1.67
CA SER A 126 -15.34 3.77 -2.38
C SER A 126 -15.22 5.20 -2.92
N ALA A 127 -14.36 6.02 -2.32
CA ALA A 127 -14.11 7.40 -2.73
C ALA A 127 -12.92 7.54 -3.70
N ILE A 128 -12.27 6.42 -4.10
CA ILE A 128 -11.18 6.44 -5.07
C ILE A 128 -11.73 6.40 -6.49
N GLN A 129 -11.35 7.37 -7.31
CA GLN A 129 -11.66 7.42 -8.73
C GLN A 129 -10.74 6.52 -9.54
N ASN A 130 -9.43 6.61 -9.35
CA ASN A 130 -8.43 5.73 -9.95
C ASN A 130 -7.17 5.69 -9.10
N THR A 131 -6.35 4.69 -9.37
CA THR A 131 -5.03 4.56 -8.74
C THR A 131 -4.00 4.22 -9.80
N GLU A 132 -2.88 4.92 -9.79
CA GLU A 132 -1.74 4.66 -10.64
C GLU A 132 -0.59 4.13 -9.80
N VAL A 133 -0.03 3.00 -10.21
CA VAL A 133 1.14 2.39 -9.58
C VAL A 133 2.32 2.56 -10.53
N VAL A 134 3.30 3.36 -10.11
CA VAL A 134 4.59 3.54 -10.81
C VAL A 134 5.58 2.55 -10.20
N PHE A 135 6.22 1.74 -11.02
CA PHE A 135 7.16 0.72 -10.58
C PHE A 135 8.60 1.20 -10.69
N GLY A 136 9.42 0.85 -9.70
CA GLY A 136 10.80 1.31 -9.59
C GLY A 136 10.91 2.72 -9.01
N PRO A 137 12.14 3.26 -8.91
CA PRO A 137 12.39 4.53 -8.23
C PRO A 137 11.63 5.71 -8.83
N GLY A 138 10.75 6.30 -8.04
CA GLY A 138 10.03 7.55 -8.34
C GLY A 138 10.63 8.78 -7.65
N SER A 139 11.82 8.65 -7.07
CA SER A 139 12.41 9.67 -6.20
C SER A 139 12.71 10.99 -6.90
N VAL A 140 12.89 11.00 -8.22
CA VAL A 140 13.09 12.24 -8.97
C VAL A 140 11.88 13.15 -8.89
N VAL A 141 10.66 12.60 -8.94
CA VAL A 141 9.42 13.40 -8.90
C VAL A 141 8.91 13.56 -7.46
N TYR A 142 9.05 12.52 -6.64
CA TYR A 142 8.39 12.43 -5.34
C TYR A 142 9.32 12.48 -4.12
N GLY A 143 10.65 12.42 -4.32
CA GLY A 143 11.64 12.50 -3.25
C GLY A 143 11.84 11.20 -2.47
N SER A 144 12.14 11.33 -1.18
CA SER A 144 12.43 10.19 -0.28
C SER A 144 11.30 9.15 -0.27
N ASP A 145 11.62 7.88 0.04
CA ASP A 145 10.73 6.73 0.21
C ASP A 145 10.20 6.10 -1.09
N ALA A 146 10.36 6.75 -2.24
CA ALA A 146 9.92 6.25 -3.53
C ALA A 146 10.96 5.31 -4.18
N ILE A 147 11.50 4.34 -3.44
CA ILE A 147 12.51 3.37 -3.91
C ILE A 147 11.85 2.26 -4.74
N GLY A 148 10.89 1.55 -4.17
CA GLY A 148 10.20 0.44 -4.83
C GLY A 148 9.15 0.89 -5.82
N GLY A 149 8.54 2.05 -5.57
CA GLY A 149 7.52 2.63 -6.42
C GLY A 149 6.67 3.69 -5.73
N VAL A 150 5.73 4.22 -6.51
CA VAL A 150 4.75 5.21 -6.04
C VAL A 150 3.34 4.70 -6.31
N MET A 151 2.47 4.78 -5.32
CA MET A 151 1.04 4.51 -5.42
C MET A 151 0.30 5.83 -5.34
N ASN A 152 -0.17 6.32 -6.47
CA ASN A 152 -0.86 7.60 -6.58
C ASN A 152 -2.37 7.37 -6.67
N PHE A 153 -3.09 7.82 -5.64
CA PHE A 153 -4.53 7.73 -5.54
C PHE A 153 -5.16 9.06 -5.94
N THR A 154 -6.05 9.01 -6.93
CA THR A 154 -6.92 10.12 -7.26
C THR A 154 -8.30 9.81 -6.70
N THR A 155 -8.79 10.65 -5.79
CA THR A 155 -10.13 10.49 -5.22
C THR A 155 -11.19 11.13 -6.12
N LEU A 156 -12.46 10.80 -5.91
CA LEU A 156 -13.57 11.34 -6.68
C LEU A 156 -13.43 12.86 -6.81
N THR A 157 -13.54 13.38 -8.03
CA THR A 157 -13.36 14.79 -8.32
C THR A 157 -14.65 15.38 -8.89
N PRO A 158 -15.16 16.49 -8.33
CA PRO A 158 -16.35 17.15 -8.84
C PRO A 158 -16.10 17.74 -10.22
N THR A 159 -17.09 17.64 -11.11
CA THR A 159 -17.04 18.12 -12.50
C THR A 159 -17.94 19.33 -12.68
N PHE A 160 -17.57 20.24 -13.57
CA PHE A 160 -18.43 21.39 -13.93
C PHE A 160 -19.57 20.94 -14.85
N SER A 161 -20.65 21.72 -14.87
CA SER A 161 -21.74 21.61 -15.87
C SER A 161 -21.52 22.65 -16.95
N THR A 162 -21.80 22.30 -18.19
CA THR A 162 -21.75 23.24 -19.32
C THR A 162 -23.02 24.09 -19.44
N ASP A 163 -24.14 23.54 -18.97
CA ASP A 163 -25.49 24.14 -19.18
C ASP A 163 -26.14 24.47 -17.83
N ASP A 164 -27.14 23.70 -17.43
CA ASP A 164 -27.86 23.86 -16.18
C ASP A 164 -27.17 23.21 -14.99
N ILE A 165 -27.70 23.46 -13.80
CA ILE A 165 -27.26 22.78 -12.58
C ILE A 165 -27.49 21.27 -12.77
N LYS A 166 -26.43 20.50 -12.62
CA LYS A 166 -26.50 19.03 -12.61
C LYS A 166 -26.27 18.50 -11.20
N ILE A 167 -27.20 17.71 -10.73
CA ILE A 167 -27.08 17.00 -9.45
C ILE A 167 -26.93 15.52 -9.75
N SER A 168 -25.99 14.87 -9.05
CA SER A 168 -25.85 13.42 -9.09
C SER A 168 -25.63 12.87 -7.69
N ALA A 169 -26.16 11.68 -7.43
CA ALA A 169 -25.98 10.98 -6.17
C ALA A 169 -25.72 9.49 -6.45
N ASN A 170 -24.84 8.91 -5.67
CA ASN A 170 -24.62 7.48 -5.64
C ASN A 170 -24.80 6.98 -4.22
N ALA A 171 -25.45 5.84 -4.06
CA ALA A 171 -25.52 5.11 -2.81
C ALA A 171 -25.15 3.66 -3.04
N TYR A 172 -24.49 3.05 -2.06
CA TYR A 172 -23.96 1.73 -2.14
C TYR A 172 -24.05 1.04 -0.79
N ALA A 173 -24.57 -0.18 -0.77
CA ALA A 173 -24.59 -1.04 0.40
C ALA A 173 -23.95 -2.37 0.02
N ARG A 174 -23.04 -2.87 0.89
CA ARG A 174 -22.29 -4.10 0.68
C ARG A 174 -22.34 -4.99 1.92
N TYR A 175 -22.46 -6.31 1.68
CA TYR A 175 -22.32 -7.37 2.66
C TYR A 175 -21.29 -8.39 2.16
N ALA A 176 -20.45 -8.89 3.07
CA ALA A 176 -19.55 -10.02 2.80
C ALA A 176 -19.59 -11.01 3.97
N SER A 177 -19.75 -12.30 3.65
CA SER A 177 -20.05 -13.33 4.66
C SER A 177 -18.86 -13.79 5.50
N ALA A 178 -17.61 -13.61 5.00
CA ALA A 178 -16.43 -14.14 5.69
C ALA A 178 -16.12 -13.40 7.00
N ASN A 179 -16.48 -12.13 7.10
CA ASN A 179 -16.33 -11.31 8.30
C ASN A 179 -17.59 -10.50 8.60
N GLU A 180 -18.74 -10.97 8.11
CA GLU A 180 -20.05 -10.33 8.29
C GLU A 180 -20.03 -8.82 8.01
N GLU A 181 -19.21 -8.42 7.03
CA GLU A 181 -19.07 -7.02 6.68
C GLU A 181 -20.41 -6.36 6.35
N LYS A 182 -20.59 -5.18 6.89
CA LYS A 182 -21.71 -4.27 6.58
C LYS A 182 -21.14 -2.91 6.25
N SER A 183 -21.09 -2.58 4.96
CA SER A 183 -20.57 -1.31 4.48
C SER A 183 -21.67 -0.52 3.78
N GLY A 184 -21.78 0.76 4.11
CA GLY A 184 -22.66 1.72 3.45
C GLY A 184 -21.86 2.93 3.00
N HIS A 185 -22.07 3.34 1.75
CA HIS A 185 -21.45 4.52 1.14
C HIS A 185 -22.51 5.37 0.47
N ALA A 186 -22.33 6.67 0.53
CA ALA A 186 -23.10 7.64 -0.25
C ALA A 186 -22.19 8.78 -0.70
N ASP A 187 -22.32 9.17 -1.97
CA ASP A 187 -21.73 10.39 -2.49
C ASP A 187 -22.77 11.24 -3.20
N PHE A 188 -22.57 12.55 -3.14
CA PHE A 188 -23.48 13.55 -3.69
C PHE A 188 -22.65 14.66 -4.35
N SER A 189 -23.00 14.99 -5.59
CA SER A 189 -22.30 16.01 -6.37
C SER A 189 -23.26 17.05 -6.95
N ILE A 190 -22.87 18.32 -6.85
CA ILE A 190 -23.54 19.46 -7.49
C ILE A 190 -22.56 20.09 -8.46
N SER A 191 -22.94 20.15 -9.73
CA SER A 191 -22.16 20.73 -10.83
C SER A 191 -22.83 22.01 -11.33
N LEU A 192 -22.08 23.10 -11.28
CA LEU A 192 -22.44 24.41 -11.83
C LEU A 192 -21.40 24.80 -12.89
N LYS A 193 -21.59 25.91 -13.59
CA LYS A 193 -20.64 26.35 -14.65
C LYS A 193 -19.24 26.67 -14.14
N LYS A 194 -19.14 27.27 -12.94
CA LYS A 194 -17.85 27.67 -12.34
C LYS A 194 -17.57 27.04 -10.98
N TRP A 195 -18.55 26.37 -10.40
CA TRP A 195 -18.43 25.70 -9.11
C TRP A 195 -18.84 24.26 -9.24
N ALA A 196 -18.17 23.40 -8.52
CA ALA A 196 -18.59 22.01 -8.38
C ALA A 196 -18.29 21.54 -6.96
N PHE A 197 -19.21 20.75 -6.39
CA PHE A 197 -19.15 20.23 -5.03
C PHE A 197 -19.31 18.73 -5.05
N LEU A 198 -18.60 18.03 -4.17
CA LEU A 198 -18.76 16.62 -3.97
C LEU A 198 -18.57 16.29 -2.49
N THR A 199 -19.54 15.58 -1.92
CA THR A 199 -19.49 15.04 -0.56
C THR A 199 -19.56 13.52 -0.63
N SER A 200 -18.74 12.83 0.13
CA SER A 200 -18.70 11.36 0.20
C SER A 200 -18.61 10.92 1.65
N ILE A 201 -19.39 9.91 2.04
CA ILE A 201 -19.41 9.35 3.39
C ILE A 201 -19.49 7.83 3.27
N THR A 202 -18.65 7.13 4.05
CA THR A 202 -18.64 5.68 4.13
C THR A 202 -18.56 5.22 5.59
N LYS A 203 -19.36 4.23 5.96
CA LYS A 203 -19.25 3.53 7.22
C LYS A 203 -19.16 2.03 6.94
N SER A 204 -18.16 1.38 7.53
CA SER A 204 -17.94 -0.05 7.42
C SER A 204 -17.80 -0.68 8.80
N ASP A 205 -18.38 -1.86 8.96
CA ASP A 205 -18.31 -2.69 10.15
C ASP A 205 -17.86 -4.09 9.74
N PHE A 206 -16.85 -4.60 10.40
CA PHE A 206 -16.21 -5.89 10.13
C PHE A 206 -16.16 -6.70 11.40
N SER A 207 -16.85 -7.85 11.43
CA SER A 207 -16.76 -8.85 12.49
C SER A 207 -15.47 -9.69 12.34
N ASP A 208 -15.27 -10.63 13.26
CA ASP A 208 -14.15 -11.55 13.23
C ASP A 208 -14.09 -12.39 11.95
N LEU A 209 -12.89 -12.49 11.36
CA LEU A 209 -12.69 -13.10 10.07
C LEU A 209 -12.72 -14.63 10.13
N LYS A 210 -13.60 -15.24 9.34
CA LYS A 210 -13.66 -16.67 9.13
C LYS A 210 -12.74 -17.08 7.97
N MET A 211 -11.80 -17.98 8.27
CA MET A 211 -10.89 -18.57 7.29
C MET A 211 -11.49 -19.82 6.63
N GLY A 212 -10.85 -20.33 5.58
CA GLY A 212 -11.25 -21.57 4.90
C GLY A 212 -11.02 -22.84 5.75
N THR A 213 -11.69 -23.90 5.35
CA THR A 213 -11.64 -25.18 6.08
C THR A 213 -10.53 -26.13 5.58
N HIS A 214 -10.02 -25.92 4.35
CA HIS A 214 -9.05 -26.80 3.69
C HIS A 214 -7.66 -26.17 3.59
N GLY A 215 -6.68 -26.66 4.36
CA GLY A 215 -5.29 -26.16 4.34
C GLY A 215 -4.56 -26.42 5.65
N PRO A 216 -3.40 -25.75 5.86
CA PRO A 216 -2.54 -25.97 7.04
C PRO A 216 -3.29 -25.78 8.35
N VAL A 217 -3.17 -26.75 9.26
CA VAL A 217 -3.81 -26.70 10.58
C VAL A 217 -3.20 -25.62 11.47
N GLU A 218 -1.94 -25.28 11.26
CA GLU A 218 -1.19 -24.23 11.97
C GLU A 218 -1.84 -22.85 11.84
N TYR A 219 -2.63 -22.65 10.82
CA TYR A 219 -3.32 -21.38 10.57
C TYR A 219 -4.64 -21.24 11.35
N THR A 220 -5.11 -22.30 12.02
CA THR A 220 -6.34 -22.25 12.81
C THR A 220 -6.16 -21.46 14.11
N ARG A 221 -7.28 -21.09 14.73
CA ARG A 221 -7.35 -20.41 16.03
C ARG A 221 -8.01 -21.34 17.07
N PRO A 222 -7.30 -22.32 17.62
CA PRO A 222 -7.92 -23.35 18.50
C PRO A 222 -8.34 -22.81 19.86
N ASP A 223 -7.70 -21.76 20.33
CA ASP A 223 -7.95 -21.12 21.63
C ASP A 223 -7.73 -19.60 21.53
N TYR A 224 -8.25 -18.87 22.51
CA TYR A 224 -8.07 -17.43 22.62
C TYR A 224 -8.13 -16.99 24.10
N GLN A 225 -7.61 -15.80 24.36
CA GLN A 225 -7.55 -15.24 25.71
C GLN A 225 -8.81 -14.44 26.04
N VAL A 226 -9.29 -14.61 27.26
CA VAL A 226 -10.37 -13.81 27.87
C VAL A 226 -10.00 -13.44 29.30
N ARG A 227 -10.62 -12.40 29.84
CA ARG A 227 -10.55 -12.08 31.25
C ARG A 227 -11.78 -12.62 31.94
N ASP A 228 -11.60 -13.48 32.97
CA ASP A 228 -12.70 -14.08 33.72
C ASP A 228 -13.32 -13.07 34.72
N GLU A 229 -14.40 -13.47 35.35
CA GLU A 229 -15.13 -12.66 36.34
C GLU A 229 -14.28 -12.34 37.59
N ASN A 230 -13.25 -13.14 37.86
CA ASN A 230 -12.30 -12.95 38.98
C ASN A 230 -11.14 -12.03 38.58
N GLY A 231 -11.12 -11.54 37.36
CA GLY A 231 -10.06 -10.68 36.83
C GLY A 231 -8.78 -11.42 36.45
N ASN A 232 -8.85 -12.75 36.21
CA ASN A 232 -7.73 -13.50 35.69
C ASN A 232 -7.80 -13.61 34.15
N ASP A 233 -6.67 -13.54 33.50
CA ASP A 233 -6.58 -13.83 32.08
C ASP A 233 -6.44 -15.35 31.90
N ILE A 234 -7.35 -15.95 31.16
CA ILE A 234 -7.41 -17.38 30.91
C ILE A 234 -7.51 -17.68 29.41
N ALA A 235 -6.95 -18.80 29.00
CA ALA A 235 -7.12 -19.33 27.66
C ALA A 235 -8.39 -20.19 27.62
N VAL A 236 -9.27 -19.92 26.66
CA VAL A 236 -10.50 -20.70 26.44
C VAL A 236 -10.48 -21.34 25.05
N THR A 237 -11.06 -22.51 24.92
CA THR A 237 -11.20 -23.21 23.64
C THR A 237 -12.09 -22.42 22.71
N ASN A 238 -11.64 -22.20 21.49
CA ASN A 238 -12.46 -21.60 20.45
C ASN A 238 -13.46 -22.63 19.91
N PRO A 239 -14.77 -22.41 20.04
CA PRO A 239 -15.77 -23.35 19.55
C PRO A 239 -15.75 -23.54 18.03
N ASN A 240 -15.18 -22.59 17.30
CA ASN A 240 -14.96 -22.70 15.87
C ASN A 240 -13.53 -22.24 15.51
N PRO A 241 -12.55 -23.15 15.43
CA PRO A 241 -11.15 -22.80 15.17
C PRO A 241 -10.90 -22.08 13.83
N ASN A 242 -11.90 -22.05 12.93
CA ASN A 242 -11.81 -21.32 11.68
C ASN A 242 -12.20 -19.83 11.83
N VAL A 243 -12.71 -19.39 12.97
CA VAL A 243 -12.98 -17.98 13.26
C VAL A 243 -11.77 -17.38 13.99
N GLN A 244 -11.22 -16.33 13.44
CA GLN A 244 -10.06 -15.62 13.96
C GLN A 244 -10.53 -14.58 14.99
N ILE A 245 -10.85 -15.06 16.21
CA ILE A 245 -11.37 -14.25 17.33
C ILE A 245 -10.42 -13.07 17.61
N ALA A 246 -10.99 -11.89 17.84
CA ALA A 246 -10.30 -10.62 17.99
C ALA A 246 -9.58 -10.17 16.70
N SER A 247 -10.29 -10.13 15.59
CA SER A 247 -9.82 -9.54 14.33
C SER A 247 -10.73 -8.44 13.79
N GLY A 248 -11.96 -8.33 14.26
CA GLY A 248 -12.96 -7.36 13.81
C GLY A 248 -12.62 -5.90 14.18
N TYR A 249 -13.14 -4.97 13.40
CA TYR A 249 -13.03 -3.52 13.62
C TYR A 249 -14.11 -2.78 12.82
N ASN A 250 -14.29 -1.47 13.08
CA ASN A 250 -15.12 -0.61 12.25
C ASN A 250 -14.36 0.64 11.78
N GLN A 251 -14.86 1.27 10.73
CA GLN A 251 -14.24 2.44 10.14
C GLN A 251 -15.29 3.42 9.62
N PHE A 252 -15.02 4.70 9.80
CA PHE A 252 -15.79 5.81 9.24
C PHE A 252 -14.90 6.68 8.40
N ASN A 253 -15.35 7.02 7.18
CA ASN A 253 -14.67 7.90 6.26
C ASN A 253 -15.61 9.00 5.79
N ALA A 254 -15.08 10.23 5.62
CA ALA A 254 -15.79 11.36 5.04
C ALA A 254 -14.85 12.15 4.12
N MET A 255 -15.37 12.65 3.01
CA MET A 255 -14.63 13.50 2.08
C MET A 255 -15.53 14.61 1.57
N GLN A 256 -14.97 15.82 1.47
CA GLN A 256 -15.60 16.95 0.82
C GLN A 256 -14.65 17.55 -0.19
N LYS A 257 -15.09 17.74 -1.43
CA LYS A 257 -14.33 18.51 -2.42
C LYS A 257 -15.15 19.68 -2.96
N ILE A 258 -14.45 20.79 -3.15
CA ILE A 258 -15.01 22.02 -3.75
C ILE A 258 -14.05 22.41 -4.88
N ARG A 259 -14.59 22.59 -6.08
CA ARG A 259 -13.83 23.04 -7.24
C ARG A 259 -14.41 24.34 -7.78
N PHE A 260 -13.51 25.27 -8.12
CA PHE A 260 -13.87 26.59 -8.60
C PHE A 260 -12.99 27.00 -9.79
N ALA A 261 -13.61 27.27 -10.94
CA ALA A 261 -12.94 27.81 -12.11
C ALA A 261 -13.56 29.16 -12.48
N PRO A 262 -12.99 30.30 -12.03
CA PRO A 262 -13.51 31.64 -12.35
C PRO A 262 -13.47 31.94 -13.84
N ASN A 263 -12.47 31.41 -14.55
CA ASN A 263 -12.25 31.56 -15.99
C ASN A 263 -11.49 30.35 -16.54
N ALA A 264 -11.16 30.36 -17.82
CA ALA A 264 -10.45 29.24 -18.49
C ALA A 264 -9.01 29.02 -18.00
N ASN A 265 -8.40 30.01 -17.36
CA ASN A 265 -6.99 29.95 -16.96
C ASN A 265 -6.81 29.40 -15.54
N TRP A 266 -7.79 29.57 -14.66
CA TRP A 266 -7.68 29.19 -13.25
C TRP A 266 -8.63 28.08 -12.87
N ASP A 267 -8.10 27.08 -12.17
CA ASP A 267 -8.84 25.98 -11.56
C ASP A 267 -8.34 25.75 -10.13
N PHE A 268 -9.23 25.92 -9.17
CA PHE A 268 -8.96 25.72 -7.75
C PHE A 268 -9.75 24.49 -7.27
N THR A 269 -9.09 23.59 -6.57
CA THR A 269 -9.72 22.43 -5.94
C THR A 269 -9.30 22.37 -4.48
N TYR A 270 -10.26 22.52 -3.58
CA TYR A 270 -10.10 22.23 -2.16
C TYR A 270 -10.60 20.82 -1.88
N GLY A 271 -9.84 20.04 -1.08
CA GLY A 271 -10.20 18.72 -0.61
C GLY A 271 -10.07 18.62 0.91
N PHE A 272 -11.07 18.01 1.52
CA PHE A 272 -11.07 17.60 2.93
C PHE A 272 -11.28 16.11 2.98
N HIS A 273 -10.43 15.39 3.73
CA HIS A 273 -10.52 13.95 3.97
C HIS A 273 -10.47 13.69 5.47
N PHE A 274 -11.31 12.77 5.91
CA PHE A 274 -11.35 12.29 7.29
C PHE A 274 -11.55 10.80 7.31
N SER A 275 -10.75 10.11 8.11
CA SER A 275 -10.88 8.68 8.39
C SER A 275 -10.66 8.42 9.87
N LYS A 276 -11.47 7.54 10.46
CA LYS A 276 -11.32 7.08 11.83
C LYS A 276 -11.71 5.61 11.94
N THR A 277 -10.86 4.79 12.57
CA THR A 277 -11.17 3.41 12.92
C THR A 277 -11.60 3.31 14.39
N SER A 278 -12.23 2.18 14.75
CA SER A 278 -12.23 1.69 16.14
C SER A 278 -10.85 1.15 16.49
N ASP A 279 -10.73 0.55 17.68
CA ASP A 279 -9.58 -0.30 17.98
C ASP A 279 -9.44 -1.40 16.92
N VAL A 280 -8.18 -1.65 16.51
CA VAL A 280 -7.82 -2.68 15.54
C VAL A 280 -6.92 -3.70 16.23
N PRO A 281 -7.45 -4.88 16.58
CA PRO A 281 -6.68 -5.90 17.26
C PRO A 281 -5.48 -6.34 16.42
N ARG A 282 -4.33 -6.45 17.05
CA ARG A 282 -3.08 -6.93 16.48
C ARG A 282 -3.06 -8.45 16.49
N TYR A 283 -3.78 -9.05 15.54
CA TYR A 283 -4.06 -10.48 15.53
C TYR A 283 -2.80 -11.36 15.59
N ASP A 284 -1.75 -11.01 14.83
CA ASP A 284 -0.46 -11.70 14.84
C ASP A 284 0.21 -11.76 16.23
N ARG A 285 -0.01 -10.77 17.07
CA ARG A 285 0.50 -10.74 18.46
C ARG A 285 -0.40 -11.49 19.44
N LEU A 286 -1.71 -11.52 19.16
CA LEU A 286 -2.67 -12.23 20.00
C LEU A 286 -2.64 -13.76 19.81
N ILE A 287 -2.05 -14.27 18.74
CA ILE A 287 -1.83 -15.70 18.53
C ILE A 287 -0.47 -16.19 19.04
N LEU A 288 0.44 -15.27 19.36
CA LEU A 288 1.80 -15.61 19.76
C LEU A 288 1.80 -16.26 21.15
N LYS A 289 2.44 -17.43 21.25
CA LYS A 289 2.68 -18.18 22.48
C LYS A 289 4.17 -18.36 22.72
N ASN A 290 4.54 -18.42 24.00
CA ASN A 290 5.91 -18.72 24.41
C ASN A 290 6.22 -20.24 24.28
N SER A 291 7.45 -20.64 24.60
CA SER A 291 7.91 -22.03 24.57
C SER A 291 7.11 -22.98 25.47
N SER A 292 6.42 -22.46 26.49
CA SER A 292 5.51 -23.22 27.37
C SER A 292 4.06 -23.27 26.84
N ASN A 293 3.82 -22.88 25.59
CA ASN A 293 2.49 -22.81 24.95
C ASN A 293 1.48 -21.88 25.66
N VAL A 294 1.97 -20.85 26.34
CA VAL A 294 1.19 -19.82 27.01
C VAL A 294 1.19 -18.55 26.17
N PHE A 295 0.04 -17.88 26.05
CA PHE A 295 -0.04 -16.60 25.34
C PHE A 295 0.91 -15.57 25.92
N THR A 296 1.56 -14.78 25.06
CA THR A 296 2.44 -13.68 25.48
C THR A 296 1.66 -12.44 25.86
N SER A 297 0.58 -12.15 25.11
CA SER A 297 -0.24 -10.95 25.27
C SER A 297 -1.67 -11.31 25.65
N ALA A 298 -2.24 -10.63 26.66
CA ALA A 298 -3.66 -10.66 26.96
C ALA A 298 -4.44 -9.65 26.10
N GLN A 299 -3.80 -8.51 25.81
CA GLN A 299 -4.34 -7.46 24.94
C GLN A 299 -3.22 -6.92 24.06
N TRP A 300 -3.50 -6.72 22.80
CA TRP A 300 -2.64 -5.99 21.89
C TRP A 300 -3.51 -5.43 20.76
N TYR A 301 -3.61 -4.10 20.65
CA TYR A 301 -4.37 -3.46 19.59
C TYR A 301 -3.79 -2.09 19.25
N TYR A 302 -4.01 -1.66 18.01
CA TYR A 302 -3.91 -0.27 17.61
C TYR A 302 -5.28 0.36 17.82
N GLY A 303 -5.36 1.53 18.36
CA GLY A 303 -6.68 2.08 18.51
C GLY A 303 -6.74 3.55 18.84
N PRO A 304 -7.86 4.20 18.58
CA PRO A 304 -8.37 4.42 17.24
C PRO A 304 -7.35 5.13 16.36
N GLN A 305 -7.22 4.75 15.11
CA GLN A 305 -6.41 5.47 14.14
C GLN A 305 -7.26 6.57 13.50
N LYS A 306 -6.73 7.79 13.43
CA LYS A 306 -7.40 8.93 12.83
C LYS A 306 -6.48 9.62 11.83
N TRP A 307 -7.01 9.94 10.66
CA TRP A 307 -6.33 10.73 9.64
C TRP A 307 -7.27 11.82 9.13
N LEU A 308 -6.75 13.04 9.15
CA LEU A 308 -7.40 14.20 8.61
C LEU A 308 -6.46 14.86 7.62
N MET A 309 -6.96 15.24 6.43
CA MET A 309 -6.19 15.96 5.44
C MET A 309 -7.01 17.10 4.84
N HIS A 310 -6.41 18.28 4.79
CA HIS A 310 -6.84 19.40 3.97
C HIS A 310 -5.87 19.56 2.81
N SER A 311 -6.38 19.69 1.60
CA SER A 311 -5.59 19.96 0.41
C SER A 311 -6.16 21.13 -0.37
N LEU A 312 -5.28 21.96 -0.93
CA LEU A 312 -5.65 23.01 -1.87
C LEU A 312 -4.77 22.88 -3.10
N GLN A 313 -5.38 22.70 -4.25
CA GLN A 313 -4.72 22.75 -5.54
C GLN A 313 -5.15 24.01 -6.29
N ALA A 314 -4.20 24.75 -6.81
CA ALA A 314 -4.43 25.89 -7.71
C ALA A 314 -3.68 25.62 -9.00
N GLN A 315 -4.39 25.48 -10.11
CA GLN A 315 -3.82 25.28 -11.42
C GLN A 315 -4.03 26.54 -12.28
N PHE A 316 -2.96 27.00 -12.87
CA PHE A 316 -2.95 28.13 -13.80
C PHE A 316 -2.52 27.66 -15.19
N ASN A 317 -3.42 27.79 -16.16
CA ASN A 317 -3.25 27.33 -17.54
C ASN A 317 -3.14 28.56 -18.44
N GLN A 318 -1.94 29.02 -18.64
CA GLN A 318 -1.66 30.13 -19.56
C GLN A 318 -0.23 30.02 -20.09
N HIS A 319 -0.10 30.13 -21.39
CA HIS A 319 1.20 30.18 -22.04
C HIS A 319 1.97 31.45 -21.65
N THR A 320 3.12 31.26 -21.01
CA THR A 320 4.06 32.30 -20.62
C THR A 320 5.46 31.97 -21.16
N THR A 321 6.43 32.83 -20.96
CA THR A 321 7.82 32.53 -21.32
C THR A 321 8.41 31.34 -20.58
N ILE A 322 8.02 31.16 -19.31
CA ILE A 322 8.59 30.14 -18.42
C ILE A 322 7.70 28.89 -18.25
N SER A 323 6.38 29.01 -18.43
CA SER A 323 5.44 27.91 -18.21
C SER A 323 4.24 28.00 -19.14
N ASP A 324 3.63 26.88 -19.46
CA ASP A 324 2.33 26.77 -20.09
C ASP A 324 1.25 26.42 -19.06
N GLN A 325 1.66 25.67 -18.03
CA GLN A 325 0.82 25.32 -16.89
C GLN A 325 1.66 25.41 -15.61
N VAL A 326 1.02 25.89 -14.53
CA VAL A 326 1.59 25.87 -13.18
C VAL A 326 0.56 25.26 -12.25
N LYS A 327 0.98 24.39 -11.37
CA LYS A 327 0.15 23.78 -10.33
C LYS A 327 0.79 23.96 -8.96
N LEU A 328 0.08 24.62 -8.06
CA LEU A 328 0.43 24.70 -6.65
C LEU A 328 -0.44 23.72 -5.87
N THR A 329 0.17 22.84 -5.12
CA THR A 329 -0.53 21.89 -4.21
C THR A 329 -0.07 22.15 -2.79
N ILE A 330 -0.99 22.48 -1.90
CA ILE A 330 -0.76 22.68 -0.48
C ILE A 330 -1.51 21.58 0.27
N GLY A 331 -0.83 20.91 1.20
CA GLY A 331 -1.40 19.86 2.03
C GLY A 331 -1.14 20.11 3.51
N TYR A 332 -2.16 19.91 4.34
CA TYR A 332 -2.04 19.81 5.79
C TYR A 332 -2.67 18.51 6.25
N GLN A 333 -1.97 17.75 7.08
CA GLN A 333 -2.44 16.48 7.62
C GLN A 333 -2.27 16.47 9.14
N ASP A 334 -3.24 15.86 9.81
CA ASP A 334 -3.21 15.53 11.23
C ASP A 334 -3.48 14.02 11.36
N TYR A 335 -2.43 13.29 11.76
CA TYR A 335 -2.45 11.83 11.86
C TYR A 335 -2.28 11.43 13.31
N GLU A 336 -3.21 10.62 13.82
CA GLU A 336 -3.18 10.07 15.17
C GLU A 336 -3.16 8.54 15.10
N GLU A 337 -2.25 7.91 15.84
CA GLU A 337 -2.29 6.48 16.12
C GLU A 337 -2.01 6.22 17.60
N SER A 338 -2.47 5.09 18.12
CA SER A 338 -2.10 4.64 19.45
C SER A 338 -1.87 3.14 19.49
N ARG A 339 -1.19 2.68 20.53
CA ARG A 339 -0.86 1.28 20.79
C ARG A 339 -1.11 0.94 22.21
N HIS A 340 -1.77 -0.19 22.40
CA HIS A 340 -2.18 -0.67 23.71
C HIS A 340 -1.78 -2.13 23.84
N ASN A 341 -0.94 -2.44 24.81
CA ASN A 341 -0.53 -3.82 25.04
C ASN A 341 -0.50 -4.17 26.51
N ARG A 342 -0.82 -5.42 26.83
CA ARG A 342 -0.82 -5.99 28.16
C ARG A 342 -0.42 -7.46 28.11
N ASN A 343 0.50 -7.85 28.98
CA ASN A 343 0.96 -9.23 29.05
C ASN A 343 -0.11 -10.18 29.61
N PHE A 344 -0.05 -11.43 29.18
CA PHE A 344 -0.98 -12.49 29.65
C PHE A 344 -0.60 -13.03 31.01
N THR A 345 0.70 -13.11 31.33
CA THR A 345 1.24 -13.66 32.58
C THR A 345 2.29 -12.73 33.19
N GLY A 346 2.77 -13.09 34.39
CA GLY A 346 3.86 -12.40 35.08
C GLY A 346 3.41 -11.22 35.92
N GLY A 347 4.37 -10.51 36.50
CA GLY A 347 4.14 -9.34 37.40
C GLY A 347 3.46 -8.16 36.70
N ASN A 348 3.59 -8.08 35.39
CA ASN A 348 3.03 -7.01 34.55
C ASN A 348 1.64 -7.33 33.96
N ARG A 349 1.03 -8.48 34.30
CA ARG A 349 -0.28 -8.90 33.74
C ARG A 349 -1.43 -7.90 33.99
N ASN A 350 -1.36 -7.10 35.02
CA ASN A 350 -2.35 -6.06 35.32
C ASN A 350 -1.95 -4.67 34.85
N ARG A 351 -0.84 -4.54 34.16
CA ARG A 351 -0.30 -3.27 33.66
C ARG A 351 -0.50 -3.17 32.14
N ARG A 352 -1.39 -2.27 31.69
CA ARG A 352 -1.55 -1.95 30.28
C ARG A 352 -0.65 -0.76 29.97
N THR A 353 0.15 -0.88 28.92
CA THR A 353 0.95 0.22 28.39
C THR A 353 0.24 0.82 27.21
N ASP A 354 -0.03 2.12 27.28
CA ASP A 354 -0.73 2.91 26.27
C ASP A 354 0.24 3.97 25.71
N ARG A 355 0.46 3.97 24.39
CA ARG A 355 1.32 4.92 23.69
C ARG A 355 0.52 5.61 22.59
N TYR A 356 0.63 6.93 22.53
CA TYR A 356 -0.12 7.79 21.63
C TYR A 356 0.83 8.63 20.80
N GLU A 357 0.67 8.62 19.49
CA GLU A 357 1.45 9.36 18.54
C GLU A 357 0.55 10.28 17.71
N ASN A 358 0.96 11.54 17.59
CA ASN A 358 0.33 12.52 16.69
C ASN A 358 1.38 13.11 15.77
N VAL A 359 1.08 13.16 14.46
CA VAL A 359 1.93 13.81 13.46
C VAL A 359 1.15 14.85 12.71
N LYS A 360 1.62 16.10 12.79
CA LYS A 360 1.15 17.20 11.97
C LYS A 360 2.10 17.41 10.80
N ALA A 361 1.62 17.21 9.59
CA ALA A 361 2.40 17.35 8.37
C ALA A 361 1.88 18.50 7.51
N PHE A 362 2.78 19.35 7.03
CA PHE A 362 2.48 20.42 6.09
C PHE A 362 3.38 20.26 4.86
N SER A 363 2.80 20.43 3.66
CA SER A 363 3.53 20.32 2.41
C SER A 363 3.10 21.38 1.40
N VAL A 364 4.06 21.83 0.59
CA VAL A 364 3.83 22.71 -0.55
C VAL A 364 4.62 22.16 -1.73
N ASN A 365 3.94 21.96 -2.87
CA ASN A 365 4.54 21.60 -4.15
C ASN A 365 4.14 22.66 -5.17
N ALA A 366 5.11 23.19 -5.88
CA ALA A 366 4.92 24.08 -7.02
C ALA A 366 5.52 23.41 -8.26
N ASP A 367 4.67 23.00 -9.18
CA ASP A 367 5.02 22.24 -10.38
C ASP A 367 4.71 23.05 -11.62
N ALA A 368 5.60 23.10 -12.58
CA ALA A 368 5.43 23.79 -13.84
C ALA A 368 5.72 22.87 -15.03
N ASP A 369 4.98 23.07 -16.11
CA ASP A 369 5.15 22.41 -17.40
C ASP A 369 5.38 23.47 -18.48
N LYS A 370 6.31 23.20 -19.40
CA LYS A 370 6.68 24.10 -20.50
C LYS A 370 6.99 23.33 -21.77
N GLN A 371 6.20 23.53 -22.78
CA GLN A 371 6.52 23.10 -24.13
C GLN A 371 7.56 24.09 -24.73
N LEU A 372 8.80 23.63 -24.86
CA LEU A 372 9.88 24.46 -25.42
C LEU A 372 9.78 24.58 -26.95
N ASN A 373 9.37 23.49 -27.60
CA ASN A 373 9.06 23.38 -29.02
C ASN A 373 8.27 22.09 -29.29
N GLU A 374 7.96 21.78 -30.55
CA GLU A 374 7.19 20.57 -30.93
C GLU A 374 7.82 19.26 -30.46
N LYS A 375 9.14 19.20 -30.21
CA LYS A 375 9.87 18.00 -29.80
C LYS A 375 10.23 17.95 -28.32
N ALA A 376 10.25 19.08 -27.63
CA ALA A 376 10.79 19.21 -26.28
C ALA A 376 9.76 19.76 -25.31
N ASN A 377 9.54 19.03 -24.23
CA ASN A 377 8.74 19.45 -23.10
C ASN A 377 9.58 19.39 -21.83
N LEU A 378 9.61 20.49 -21.07
CA LEU A 378 10.30 20.65 -19.79
C LEU A 378 9.27 20.67 -18.66
N PHE A 379 9.46 19.86 -17.64
CA PHE A 379 8.73 19.96 -16.38
C PHE A 379 9.71 20.21 -15.24
N TYR A 380 9.32 21.02 -14.27
CA TYR A 380 10.17 21.36 -13.13
C TYR A 380 9.34 21.79 -11.94
N GLY A 381 9.93 21.74 -10.76
CA GLY A 381 9.21 22.11 -9.57
C GLY A 381 10.05 22.24 -8.32
N LEU A 382 9.39 22.77 -7.29
CA LEU A 382 9.91 22.93 -5.93
C LEU A 382 9.00 22.22 -4.95
N GLU A 383 9.58 21.63 -3.91
CA GLU A 383 8.85 20.94 -2.87
C GLU A 383 9.37 21.34 -1.48
N TYR A 384 8.44 21.55 -0.57
CA TYR A 384 8.71 21.69 0.86
C TYR A 384 7.76 20.81 1.65
N VAL A 385 8.29 20.02 2.58
CA VAL A 385 7.53 19.18 3.50
C VAL A 385 8.08 19.37 4.91
N THR A 386 7.20 19.48 5.90
CA THR A 386 7.58 19.47 7.31
C THR A 386 6.61 18.65 8.12
N ASN A 387 7.14 17.89 9.09
CA ASN A 387 6.38 17.09 10.03
C ASN A 387 6.81 17.46 11.45
N ALA A 388 5.84 17.54 12.35
CA ALA A 388 6.06 17.64 13.80
C ALA A 388 5.43 16.42 14.46
N VAL A 389 6.18 15.76 15.33
CA VAL A 389 5.77 14.53 16.03
C VAL A 389 5.56 14.86 17.50
N SER A 390 4.39 14.50 18.03
CA SER A 390 4.14 14.43 19.47
C SER A 390 3.93 12.99 19.87
N SER A 391 4.56 12.57 20.95
CA SER A 391 4.47 11.20 21.48
C SER A 391 4.29 11.24 22.98
N THR A 392 3.26 10.57 23.49
CA THR A 392 3.00 10.43 24.93
C THR A 392 2.78 8.97 25.28
N ALA A 393 3.06 8.60 26.52
CA ALA A 393 2.85 7.24 26.97
C ALA A 393 2.50 7.18 28.47
N GLU A 394 1.66 6.21 28.79
CA GLU A 394 1.26 5.93 30.16
C GLU A 394 1.12 4.43 30.41
N ARG A 395 1.21 4.07 31.66
CA ARG A 395 0.96 2.71 32.14
C ARG A 395 -0.20 2.74 33.11
N VAL A 396 -1.23 1.97 32.81
CA VAL A 396 -2.46 1.88 33.61
C VAL A 396 -2.50 0.54 34.33
N ILE A 397 -2.63 0.56 35.66
CA ILE A 397 -2.96 -0.63 36.45
C ILE A 397 -4.47 -0.85 36.30
N ILE A 398 -4.86 -1.91 35.56
CA ILE A 398 -6.26 -2.14 35.18
C ILE A 398 -7.17 -2.58 36.35
N THR A 399 -6.62 -2.90 37.52
CA THR A 399 -7.37 -3.32 38.69
C THR A 399 -7.87 -2.14 39.54
N ASP A 400 -7.18 -1.03 39.55
CA ASP A 400 -7.51 0.14 40.37
C ASP A 400 -7.49 1.48 39.59
N GLY A 401 -7.07 1.44 38.31
CA GLY A 401 -7.00 2.61 37.47
C GLY A 401 -5.80 3.52 37.72
N THR A 402 -4.83 3.12 38.55
CA THR A 402 -3.63 3.91 38.81
C THR A 402 -2.84 4.12 37.52
N VAL A 403 -2.47 5.38 37.23
CA VAL A 403 -1.70 5.78 36.04
C VAL A 403 -0.30 6.21 36.46
N SER A 404 0.71 5.79 35.70
CA SER A 404 2.10 6.22 35.82
C SER A 404 2.70 6.48 34.45
N GLY A 405 3.67 7.39 34.38
CA GLY A 405 4.42 7.65 33.16
C GLY A 405 5.30 6.46 32.76
N VAL A 406 5.55 6.33 31.47
CA VAL A 406 6.46 5.35 30.87
C VAL A 406 7.10 5.97 29.63
N SER A 407 8.20 5.39 29.13
CA SER A 407 8.87 5.90 27.94
C SER A 407 7.93 5.93 26.72
N THR A 408 7.98 7.05 26.01
CA THR A 408 7.30 7.20 24.73
C THR A 408 7.92 6.27 23.68
N ARG A 409 7.19 5.99 22.60
CA ARG A 409 7.74 5.21 21.49
C ARG A 409 8.75 6.01 20.67
N TYR A 410 8.45 7.26 20.42
CA TYR A 410 9.30 8.21 19.69
C TYR A 410 9.66 9.37 20.61
N PRO A 411 10.81 10.03 20.39
CA PRO A 411 11.14 11.25 21.12
C PRO A 411 10.08 12.32 20.83
N ASP A 412 9.43 12.82 21.90
CA ASP A 412 8.44 13.88 21.81
C ASP A 412 9.08 15.19 21.32
N GLY A 413 8.40 15.93 20.44
CA GLY A 413 8.93 17.14 19.81
C GLY A 413 9.85 16.90 18.59
N SER A 414 9.98 15.66 18.12
CA SER A 414 10.75 15.35 16.92
C SER A 414 10.19 16.05 15.68
N THR A 415 11.08 16.41 14.75
CA THR A 415 10.71 17.02 13.47
C THR A 415 11.44 16.37 12.30
N TRP A 416 10.76 16.31 11.15
CA TRP A 416 11.33 15.89 9.88
C TRP A 416 10.96 16.92 8.80
N ARG A 417 11.95 17.41 8.04
CA ARG A 417 11.77 18.42 7.01
C ARG A 417 12.48 18.02 5.75
N SER A 418 11.88 18.30 4.60
CA SER A 418 12.48 18.08 3.27
C SER A 418 12.26 19.28 2.38
N MET A 419 13.30 19.67 1.67
CA MET A 419 13.28 20.69 0.62
C MET A 419 13.85 20.10 -0.64
N ALA A 420 13.26 20.40 -1.79
CA ALA A 420 13.75 19.88 -3.05
C ALA A 420 13.48 20.80 -4.23
N ALA A 421 14.35 20.68 -5.22
CA ALA A 421 14.16 21.21 -6.57
C ALA A 421 14.38 20.08 -7.58
N TYR A 422 13.57 20.03 -8.63
CA TYR A 422 13.69 19.04 -9.69
C TYR A 422 13.36 19.61 -11.06
N ALA A 423 13.93 19.00 -12.08
CA ALA A 423 13.62 19.27 -13.47
C ALA A 423 13.72 17.99 -14.31
N GLY A 424 12.91 17.91 -15.37
CA GLY A 424 12.94 16.82 -16.31
C GLY A 424 12.58 17.29 -17.71
N LEU A 425 13.21 16.67 -18.69
CA LEU A 425 13.04 16.96 -20.11
C LEU A 425 12.57 15.70 -20.83
N ARG A 426 11.45 15.83 -21.54
CA ARG A 426 11.05 14.89 -22.58
C ARG A 426 11.47 15.44 -23.94
N TYR A 427 12.22 14.66 -24.72
CA TYR A 427 12.68 15.05 -26.04
C TYR A 427 12.33 13.98 -27.08
N ALA A 428 11.46 14.33 -28.03
CA ALA A 428 11.17 13.53 -29.21
C ALA A 428 12.25 13.73 -30.27
N VAL A 429 13.20 12.80 -30.34
CA VAL A 429 14.26 12.84 -31.36
C VAL A 429 13.63 12.81 -32.75
N ASN A 430 12.65 11.94 -32.93
CA ASN A 430 11.76 11.82 -34.07
C ASN A 430 10.47 11.12 -33.66
N ASP A 431 9.59 10.81 -34.60
CA ASP A 431 8.28 10.17 -34.35
C ASP A 431 8.36 8.79 -33.66
N LYS A 432 9.53 8.14 -33.68
CA LYS A 432 9.73 6.79 -33.12
C LYS A 432 10.55 6.80 -31.84
N TRP A 433 11.43 7.75 -31.65
CA TRP A 433 12.37 7.78 -30.53
C TRP A 433 12.12 8.97 -29.62
N ILE A 434 11.94 8.67 -28.32
CA ILE A 434 11.77 9.65 -27.26
C ILE A 434 12.82 9.37 -26.19
N VAL A 435 13.46 10.42 -25.71
CA VAL A 435 14.39 10.41 -24.57
C VAL A 435 13.77 11.20 -23.43
N ASN A 436 13.76 10.60 -22.25
CA ASN A 436 13.32 11.24 -21.01
C ASN A 436 14.52 11.34 -20.07
N GLY A 437 14.85 12.52 -19.61
CA GLY A 437 15.92 12.75 -18.63
C GLY A 437 15.42 13.63 -17.50
N SER A 438 15.74 13.30 -16.26
CA SER A 438 15.33 14.10 -15.11
C SER A 438 16.34 14.03 -13.98
N ALA A 439 16.40 15.10 -13.17
CA ALA A 439 17.25 15.22 -12.01
C ALA A 439 16.51 15.95 -10.87
N ARG A 440 16.85 15.59 -9.63
CA ARG A 440 16.34 16.19 -8.40
C ARG A 440 17.44 16.30 -7.35
N TYR A 441 17.47 17.40 -6.66
CA TYR A 441 18.21 17.54 -5.40
C TYR A 441 17.24 17.65 -4.24
N ASN A 442 17.46 16.84 -3.19
CA ASN A 442 16.76 16.89 -1.93
C ASN A 442 17.72 17.25 -0.80
N HIS A 443 17.26 18.06 0.13
CA HIS A 443 17.88 18.24 1.43
C HIS A 443 16.87 17.87 2.52
N VAL A 444 17.25 16.89 3.38
CA VAL A 444 16.40 16.38 4.46
C VAL A 444 17.05 16.68 5.80
N TYR A 445 16.28 17.21 6.72
CA TYR A 445 16.66 17.51 8.09
C TYR A 445 15.74 16.75 9.05
N THR A 446 16.33 15.93 9.92
CA THR A 446 15.61 15.19 10.98
C THR A 446 16.19 15.61 12.32
N TYR A 447 15.32 15.94 13.27
CA TYR A 447 15.67 16.29 14.65
C TYR A 447 14.84 15.46 15.61
N ALA A 448 15.47 14.87 16.61
CA ALA A 448 14.85 14.09 17.67
C ALA A 448 15.50 14.40 19.01
N PRO A 449 14.81 15.05 19.97
CA PRO A 449 15.27 15.24 21.33
C PRO A 449 14.99 13.98 22.15
N PHE A 450 15.91 13.57 23.03
CA PHE A 450 15.77 12.39 23.87
C PHE A 450 15.57 12.77 25.34
N ASP A 451 14.60 12.12 25.98
CA ASP A 451 14.33 12.27 27.43
C ASP A 451 14.99 11.13 28.20
N ASN A 452 15.93 11.47 29.06
CA ASN A 452 16.68 10.52 29.86
C ASN A 452 15.97 10.10 31.18
N THR A 453 14.67 10.42 31.32
CA THR A 453 13.90 10.05 32.51
C THR A 453 13.77 8.54 32.69
N TYR A 454 13.65 7.79 31.57
CA TYR A 454 13.40 6.34 31.58
C TYR A 454 14.60 5.52 31.12
N PHE A 455 15.45 6.08 30.27
CA PHE A 455 16.67 5.46 29.75
C PHE A 455 17.78 6.47 29.75
N ASP A 456 18.95 6.05 30.20
CA ASP A 456 20.16 6.89 30.24
C ASP A 456 20.86 6.86 28.87
N PHE A 457 20.37 7.69 27.91
CA PHE A 457 21.01 7.83 26.63
C PHE A 457 22.31 8.61 26.71
N GLU A 458 23.36 8.19 25.99
CA GLU A 458 24.64 8.91 25.90
C GLU A 458 24.52 10.26 25.15
N PHE A 459 23.34 10.56 24.58
CA PHE A 459 23.07 11.78 23.84
C PHE A 459 21.68 12.34 24.21
N SER A 460 21.56 13.67 24.20
CA SER A 460 20.30 14.37 24.48
C SER A 460 19.47 14.68 23.22
N GLU A 461 20.07 14.59 22.04
CA GLU A 461 19.41 14.83 20.76
C GLU A 461 20.11 14.10 19.61
N ALA A 462 19.37 13.83 18.56
CA ALA A 462 19.92 13.40 17.28
C ALA A 462 19.52 14.41 16.18
N THR A 463 20.50 14.83 15.40
CA THR A 463 20.29 15.72 14.26
C THR A 463 20.92 15.12 13.00
N LEU A 464 20.10 14.78 12.01
CA LEU A 464 20.57 14.31 10.70
C LEU A 464 20.34 15.38 9.64
N LYS A 465 21.37 15.60 8.80
CA LYS A 465 21.32 16.51 7.65
C LYS A 465 21.78 15.74 6.42
N ASN A 466 20.84 15.37 5.57
CA ASN A 466 21.08 14.49 4.44
C ASN A 466 20.79 15.21 3.13
N GLY A 467 21.76 15.27 2.23
CA GLY A 467 21.58 15.70 0.85
C GLY A 467 21.57 14.50 -0.09
N ALA A 468 20.68 14.49 -1.08
CA ALA A 468 20.63 13.45 -2.09
C ALA A 468 20.38 14.03 -3.49
N VAL A 469 21.18 13.58 -4.46
CA VAL A 469 20.96 13.84 -5.88
C VAL A 469 20.41 12.57 -6.50
N ASN A 470 19.27 12.68 -7.20
CA ASN A 470 18.65 11.57 -7.91
C ASN A 470 18.46 11.92 -9.37
N GLY A 471 18.58 10.92 -10.23
CA GLY A 471 18.42 11.06 -11.66
C GLY A 471 17.64 9.92 -12.29
N SER A 472 17.11 10.18 -13.47
CA SER A 472 16.51 9.15 -14.33
C SER A 472 16.84 9.48 -15.78
N LEU A 473 17.24 8.47 -16.55
CA LEU A 473 17.44 8.55 -17.99
C LEU A 473 16.75 7.38 -18.65
N GLY A 474 15.80 7.67 -19.51
CA GLY A 474 15.01 6.66 -20.20
C GLY A 474 14.90 6.92 -21.69
N VAL A 475 14.77 5.84 -22.44
CA VAL A 475 14.58 5.85 -23.90
C VAL A 475 13.34 5.04 -24.23
N VAL A 476 12.52 5.58 -25.12
CA VAL A 476 11.34 4.90 -25.66
C VAL A 476 11.50 4.78 -27.17
N PHE A 477 11.23 3.59 -27.69
CA PHE A 477 11.18 3.30 -29.12
C PHE A 477 9.80 2.81 -29.53
N ASN A 478 9.11 3.58 -30.34
CA ASN A 478 7.79 3.28 -30.89
C ASN A 478 7.92 2.95 -32.39
N PRO A 479 8.26 1.70 -32.78
CA PRO A 479 8.38 1.34 -34.20
C PRO A 479 7.09 1.57 -34.97
N THR A 480 5.95 1.39 -34.29
CA THR A 480 4.60 1.65 -34.80
C THR A 480 3.74 2.28 -33.70
N SER A 481 2.55 2.76 -34.05
CA SER A 481 1.55 3.25 -33.08
C SER A 481 1.04 2.16 -32.12
N LYS A 482 1.34 0.89 -32.33
CA LYS A 482 0.84 -0.25 -31.55
C LYS A 482 1.88 -0.94 -30.70
N VAL A 483 3.16 -0.56 -30.84
CA VAL A 483 4.28 -1.24 -30.19
C VAL A 483 5.22 -0.21 -29.57
N LYS A 484 5.60 -0.46 -28.34
CA LYS A 484 6.54 0.34 -27.55
C LYS A 484 7.60 -0.58 -26.95
N TRP A 485 8.86 -0.20 -27.08
CA TRP A 485 9.99 -0.68 -26.32
C TRP A 485 10.48 0.45 -25.43
N TYR A 486 10.99 0.14 -24.26
CA TYR A 486 11.60 1.16 -23.40
C TYR A 486 12.72 0.57 -22.57
N ALA A 487 13.67 1.44 -22.21
CA ALA A 487 14.68 1.17 -21.20
C ALA A 487 14.84 2.41 -20.33
N ASN A 488 15.11 2.19 -19.05
CA ASN A 488 15.29 3.27 -18.06
C ASN A 488 16.36 2.88 -17.06
N ALA A 489 17.22 3.84 -16.71
CA ALA A 489 18.11 3.79 -15.56
C ALA A 489 17.71 4.91 -14.60
N SER A 490 17.53 4.61 -13.32
CA SER A 490 17.07 5.58 -12.33
C SER A 490 17.67 5.35 -10.97
N THR A 491 17.79 6.40 -10.17
CA THR A 491 18.19 6.34 -8.79
C THR A 491 17.04 6.73 -7.87
N GLY A 492 17.03 6.15 -6.66
CA GLY A 492 16.11 6.49 -5.61
C GLY A 492 16.85 6.62 -4.29
N PHE A 493 16.22 7.28 -3.32
CA PHE A 493 16.79 7.35 -1.99
C PHE A 493 15.69 7.32 -0.92
N ARG A 494 16.10 6.97 0.31
CA ARG A 494 15.29 7.12 1.51
C ARG A 494 16.14 7.72 2.63
N ALA A 495 15.77 8.91 3.08
CA ALA A 495 16.38 9.50 4.26
C ALA A 495 15.79 8.86 5.51
N PRO A 496 16.59 8.57 6.54
CA PRO A 496 16.09 8.12 7.84
C PRO A 496 15.05 9.09 8.40
N ASN A 497 13.97 8.55 8.90
CA ASN A 497 12.92 9.32 9.56
C ASN A 497 12.97 9.12 11.09
N VAL A 498 11.98 9.63 11.83
CA VAL A 498 11.93 9.54 13.29
C VAL A 498 11.74 8.09 13.76
N ASP A 499 11.00 7.24 13.00
CA ASP A 499 10.89 5.81 13.32
C ASP A 499 12.25 5.10 13.22
N ASP A 500 13.09 5.50 12.29
CA ASP A 500 14.40 4.86 12.12
C ASP A 500 15.39 5.23 13.23
N ILE A 501 15.47 6.50 13.59
CA ILE A 501 16.52 7.03 14.45
C ILE A 501 16.16 7.08 15.93
N GLY A 502 14.87 7.14 16.27
CA GLY A 502 14.43 7.57 17.60
C GLY A 502 13.61 6.56 18.39
N LYS A 503 13.20 5.45 17.81
CA LYS A 503 12.28 4.56 18.50
C LYS A 503 12.95 3.72 19.59
N VAL A 504 12.24 3.60 20.73
CA VAL A 504 12.52 2.58 21.74
C VAL A 504 11.30 1.68 21.86
N PHE A 505 11.45 0.39 21.55
CA PHE A 505 10.34 -0.56 21.68
C PHE A 505 10.83 -2.01 21.68
N ASP A 506 10.04 -2.89 22.31
CA ASP A 506 10.22 -4.32 22.11
C ASP A 506 9.68 -4.74 20.74
N SER A 507 10.49 -5.43 19.99
CA SER A 507 10.06 -6.03 18.71
C SER A 507 9.32 -7.33 18.95
N GLU A 508 9.79 -8.06 19.95
CA GLU A 508 9.27 -9.32 20.49
C GLU A 508 9.80 -9.49 21.92
N PRO A 509 9.18 -10.32 22.77
CA PRO A 509 9.69 -10.56 24.12
C PRO A 509 11.15 -11.00 24.11
N GLY A 510 12.00 -10.30 24.88
CA GLY A 510 13.44 -10.55 24.96
C GLY A 510 14.29 -9.87 23.88
N SER A 511 13.72 -8.95 23.08
CA SER A 511 14.46 -8.15 22.10
C SER A 511 13.98 -6.72 22.08
N VAL A 512 14.86 -5.77 22.35
CA VAL A 512 14.57 -4.33 22.37
C VAL A 512 15.35 -3.60 21.28
N VAL A 513 14.65 -2.74 20.53
CA VAL A 513 15.28 -1.83 19.57
C VAL A 513 15.54 -0.50 20.26
N VAL A 514 16.77 -0.02 20.16
CA VAL A 514 17.23 1.26 20.73
C VAL A 514 17.53 2.27 19.61
N PRO A 515 17.56 3.59 19.93
CA PRO A 515 17.90 4.63 18.98
C PRO A 515 19.30 4.49 18.38
N ASN A 516 19.44 4.84 17.09
CA ASN A 516 20.72 4.99 16.42
C ASN A 516 20.78 6.34 15.69
N PRO A 517 21.49 7.33 16.22
CA PRO A 517 21.59 8.67 15.65
C PRO A 517 22.57 8.78 14.48
N THR A 518 23.24 7.70 14.08
CA THR A 518 24.33 7.72 13.07
C THR A 518 23.89 7.25 11.69
N LEU A 519 22.59 7.01 11.47
CA LEU A 519 22.06 6.49 10.23
C LEU A 519 22.29 7.41 9.02
N LYS A 520 22.60 6.80 7.88
CA LYS A 520 22.74 7.43 6.57
C LYS A 520 21.52 7.13 5.69
N PRO A 521 21.29 7.91 4.61
CA PRO A 521 20.29 7.56 3.62
C PRO A 521 20.59 6.26 2.91
N GLU A 522 19.54 5.49 2.61
CA GLU A 522 19.62 4.39 1.64
C GLU A 522 19.63 4.95 0.22
N THR A 523 20.36 4.33 -0.67
CA THR A 523 20.42 4.69 -2.09
C THR A 523 20.09 3.49 -2.97
N ALA A 524 19.15 3.65 -3.91
CA ALA A 524 18.79 2.62 -4.87
C ALA A 524 19.26 2.98 -6.28
N TYR A 525 19.78 1.99 -6.99
CA TYR A 525 20.11 2.03 -8.40
C TYR A 525 19.27 1.02 -9.15
N ASN A 526 18.51 1.46 -10.15
CA ASN A 526 17.59 0.59 -10.88
C ASN A 526 17.84 0.67 -12.37
N ILE A 527 17.80 -0.48 -13.03
CA ILE A 527 17.78 -0.60 -14.48
C ILE A 527 16.51 -1.41 -14.83
N GLU A 528 15.77 -0.91 -15.79
CA GLU A 528 14.55 -1.56 -16.29
C GLU A 528 14.51 -1.54 -17.81
N ALA A 529 14.07 -2.63 -18.41
CA ALA A 529 13.73 -2.68 -19.83
C ALA A 529 12.38 -3.37 -20.02
N GLY A 530 11.59 -2.90 -20.97
CA GLY A 530 10.26 -3.44 -21.19
C GLY A 530 9.74 -3.28 -22.61
N PHE A 531 8.67 -4.00 -22.82
CA PHE A 531 7.90 -4.05 -24.05
C PHE A 531 6.42 -3.91 -23.71
N ALA A 532 5.67 -3.18 -24.55
CA ALA A 532 4.23 -3.18 -24.49
C ALA A 532 3.69 -3.05 -25.91
N GLY A 533 2.69 -3.86 -26.27
CA GLY A 533 2.18 -3.77 -27.61
C GLY A 533 0.97 -4.62 -27.92
N LYS A 534 0.28 -4.23 -28.99
CA LYS A 534 -0.80 -4.98 -29.60
C LYS A 534 -0.20 -5.92 -30.66
N ILE A 535 -0.13 -7.22 -30.33
CA ILE A 535 0.49 -8.26 -31.17
C ILE A 535 -0.41 -8.58 -32.37
N THR A 536 -1.70 -8.79 -32.09
CA THR A 536 -2.74 -9.04 -33.13
C THR A 536 -4.02 -8.28 -32.76
N ARG A 537 -5.08 -8.43 -33.57
CA ARG A 537 -6.39 -7.84 -33.26
C ARG A 537 -6.89 -8.40 -31.92
N GLY A 538 -7.07 -7.50 -30.93
CA GLY A 538 -7.56 -7.84 -29.59
C GLY A 538 -6.51 -8.40 -28.61
N LEU A 539 -5.29 -8.76 -29.06
CA LEU A 539 -4.25 -9.32 -28.20
C LEU A 539 -3.19 -8.28 -27.87
N ASN A 540 -3.11 -7.90 -26.60
CA ASN A 540 -2.09 -7.02 -26.05
C ASN A 540 -1.18 -7.84 -25.13
N PHE A 541 0.11 -7.54 -25.17
CA PHE A 541 1.12 -8.13 -24.30
C PHE A 541 2.04 -7.03 -23.78
N ASP A 542 2.40 -7.15 -22.52
CA ASP A 542 3.39 -6.29 -21.90
C ASP A 542 4.35 -7.10 -21.02
N MET A 543 5.60 -6.65 -20.98
CA MET A 543 6.68 -7.28 -20.23
C MET A 543 7.61 -6.21 -19.70
N SER A 544 8.11 -6.40 -18.49
CA SER A 544 9.15 -5.57 -17.87
C SER A 544 10.11 -6.45 -17.10
N ALA A 545 11.40 -6.32 -17.38
CA ALA A 545 12.49 -6.91 -16.61
C ALA A 545 13.21 -5.80 -15.86
N PHE A 546 13.54 -6.04 -14.60
CA PHE A 546 14.19 -5.05 -13.74
C PHE A 546 15.29 -5.66 -12.87
N TYR A 547 16.26 -4.84 -12.52
CA TYR A 547 17.29 -5.10 -11.53
C TYR A 547 17.47 -3.85 -10.69
N THR A 548 17.35 -4.00 -9.37
CA THR A 548 17.51 -2.91 -8.40
C THR A 548 18.55 -3.33 -7.37
N LEU A 549 19.56 -2.48 -7.18
CA LEU A 549 20.52 -2.54 -6.09
C LEU A 549 20.13 -1.46 -5.07
N LEU A 550 19.98 -1.83 -3.81
CA LEU A 550 19.83 -0.93 -2.68
C LEU A 550 21.11 -1.00 -1.84
N ASP A 551 21.81 0.10 -1.78
CA ASP A 551 23.04 0.30 -1.02
C ASP A 551 22.73 1.03 0.29
N ASP A 552 23.56 0.81 1.32
CA ASP A 552 23.37 1.33 2.68
C ASP A 552 21.97 0.96 3.25
N ALA A 553 21.46 -0.23 2.94
CA ALA A 553 20.13 -0.64 3.39
C ALA A 553 20.02 -0.63 4.92
N ILE A 554 19.01 0.07 5.42
CA ILE A 554 18.74 0.19 6.85
C ILE A 554 17.98 -1.07 7.30
N VAL A 555 18.66 -1.91 8.06
CA VAL A 555 18.12 -3.15 8.60
C VAL A 555 18.36 -3.22 10.11
N ARG A 556 17.61 -4.09 10.79
CA ARG A 556 17.81 -4.35 12.21
C ARG A 556 18.95 -5.33 12.41
N GLY A 557 19.86 -5.00 13.29
CA GLY A 557 20.98 -5.86 13.66
C GLY A 557 21.33 -5.77 15.15
N PRO A 558 22.17 -6.69 15.67
CA PRO A 558 22.71 -6.62 17.03
C PRO A 558 23.38 -5.28 17.26
N PHE A 559 23.20 -4.73 18.46
CA PHE A 559 23.76 -3.43 18.86
C PHE A 559 24.11 -3.41 20.34
N THR A 560 24.69 -2.34 20.83
CA THR A 560 24.94 -2.14 22.24
C THR A 560 24.30 -0.83 22.70
N PHE A 561 23.80 -0.83 23.94
CA PHE A 561 23.32 0.36 24.63
C PHE A 561 24.19 0.58 25.84
N ASN A 562 24.90 1.71 25.89
CA ASN A 562 25.91 2.01 26.92
C ASN A 562 26.93 0.85 27.12
N GLY A 563 27.40 0.28 26.00
CA GLY A 563 28.32 -0.86 25.97
C GLY A 563 27.73 -2.22 26.36
N GLN A 564 26.42 -2.31 26.64
CA GLN A 564 25.73 -3.53 27.01
C GLN A 564 24.96 -4.12 25.79
N SER A 565 25.13 -5.42 25.53
CA SER A 565 24.39 -6.15 24.50
C SER A 565 23.01 -6.62 24.97
N GLN A 566 22.72 -6.55 26.28
CA GLN A 566 21.45 -6.87 26.90
C GLN A 566 21.09 -5.82 27.95
N ILE A 567 19.82 -5.41 28.02
CA ILE A 567 19.30 -4.49 29.05
C ILE A 567 17.97 -5.02 29.59
N ASP A 568 17.63 -4.59 30.82
CA ASP A 568 16.27 -4.79 31.34
C ASP A 568 15.30 -3.83 30.61
N TYR A 569 14.34 -4.39 29.92
CA TYR A 569 13.26 -3.64 29.29
C TYR A 569 11.91 -4.14 29.81
N ASP A 570 11.21 -3.29 30.56
CA ASP A 570 9.93 -3.62 31.20
C ASP A 570 9.96 -4.88 32.10
N GLY A 571 11.09 -5.12 32.79
CA GLY A 571 11.29 -6.27 33.69
C GLY A 571 11.64 -7.58 32.95
N THR A 572 12.07 -7.48 31.69
CA THR A 572 12.55 -8.60 30.88
C THR A 572 13.95 -8.29 30.37
N LEU A 573 14.94 -9.16 30.67
CA LEU A 573 16.26 -9.05 30.06
C LEU A 573 16.15 -9.26 28.56
N SER A 574 16.55 -8.24 27.80
CA SER A 574 16.30 -8.17 26.34
C SER A 574 17.58 -7.89 25.59
N ASP A 575 17.79 -8.61 24.47
CA ASP A 575 18.88 -8.39 23.55
C ASP A 575 18.73 -7.02 22.88
N VAL A 576 19.81 -6.24 22.87
CA VAL A 576 19.83 -4.91 22.28
C VAL A 576 20.04 -5.00 20.77
N GLN A 577 19.16 -4.37 20.05
CA GLN A 577 19.21 -4.21 18.60
C GLN A 577 19.07 -2.75 18.22
N ALA A 578 19.57 -2.35 17.05
CA ALA A 578 19.31 -1.06 16.45
C ALA A 578 19.12 -1.19 14.93
N LEU A 579 18.53 -0.16 14.32
CA LEU A 579 18.59 -0.01 12.87
C LEU A 579 19.99 0.48 12.47
N GLN A 580 20.57 -0.10 11.43
CA GLN A 580 21.94 0.15 10.98
C GLN A 580 22.01 0.07 9.45
N ASN A 581 22.94 0.82 8.83
CA ASN A 581 23.24 0.71 7.40
C ASN A 581 24.29 -0.39 7.19
N ILE A 582 23.90 -1.64 7.23
CA ILE A 582 24.79 -2.79 7.25
C ILE A 582 24.53 -3.80 6.13
N SER A 583 23.65 -3.50 5.19
CA SER A 583 23.38 -4.47 4.14
C SER A 583 23.29 -3.85 2.75
N GLU A 584 23.57 -4.69 1.77
CA GLU A 584 23.30 -4.48 0.36
C GLU A 584 22.16 -5.40 -0.05
N LEU A 585 21.11 -4.84 -0.63
CA LEU A 585 19.96 -5.62 -1.09
C LEU A 585 19.86 -5.54 -2.61
N THR A 586 19.86 -6.69 -3.27
CA THR A 586 19.55 -6.78 -4.70
C THR A 586 18.19 -7.41 -4.93
N VAL A 587 17.40 -6.83 -5.82
CA VAL A 587 16.13 -7.42 -6.27
C VAL A 587 16.06 -7.39 -7.79
N ARG A 588 15.77 -8.54 -8.38
CA ARG A 588 15.59 -8.70 -9.83
C ARG A 588 14.29 -9.43 -10.13
N GLY A 589 13.70 -9.14 -11.26
CA GLY A 589 12.44 -9.79 -11.59
C GLY A 589 11.93 -9.53 -12.98
N LEU A 590 10.83 -10.24 -13.28
CA LEU A 590 10.10 -10.18 -14.53
C LEU A 590 8.61 -10.00 -14.21
N GLN A 591 7.99 -9.03 -14.84
CA GLN A 591 6.55 -8.78 -14.77
C GLN A 591 5.97 -8.97 -16.17
N LEU A 592 4.96 -9.83 -16.29
CA LEU A 592 4.28 -10.16 -17.54
C LEU A 592 2.80 -9.81 -17.43
N GLY A 593 2.24 -9.24 -18.51
CA GLY A 593 0.83 -8.99 -18.67
C GLY A 593 0.37 -9.42 -20.05
N LEU A 594 -0.79 -10.08 -20.10
CA LEU A 594 -1.44 -10.44 -21.35
C LEU A 594 -2.92 -10.13 -21.22
N ARG A 595 -3.46 -9.46 -22.23
CA ARG A 595 -4.88 -9.19 -22.35
C ARG A 595 -5.34 -9.54 -23.77
N TRP A 596 -6.32 -10.40 -23.83
CA TRP A 596 -6.92 -10.83 -25.08
C TRP A 596 -8.43 -10.59 -25.11
N ASP A 597 -8.85 -9.64 -25.93
CA ASP A 597 -10.26 -9.35 -26.20
C ASP A 597 -10.69 -10.18 -27.40
N PHE A 598 -11.57 -11.15 -27.20
CA PHE A 598 -12.03 -12.04 -28.23
C PHE A 598 -13.57 -12.17 -28.27
N ALA A 599 -14.13 -12.58 -29.43
CA ALA A 599 -15.57 -12.80 -29.61
C ALA A 599 -16.46 -11.65 -29.09
N ASN A 600 -16.06 -10.39 -29.27
CA ASN A 600 -16.74 -9.12 -28.94
C ASN A 600 -17.19 -8.93 -27.49
N TYR A 601 -17.36 -10.00 -26.70
CA TYR A 601 -17.89 -9.95 -25.34
C TYR A 601 -16.95 -10.52 -24.29
N PHE A 602 -15.93 -11.26 -24.73
CA PHE A 602 -15.03 -11.97 -23.82
C PHE A 602 -13.66 -11.33 -23.79
N GLN A 603 -13.09 -11.31 -22.59
CA GLN A 603 -11.72 -10.89 -22.35
C GLN A 603 -11.04 -11.92 -21.45
N VAL A 604 -9.83 -12.32 -21.82
CA VAL A 604 -8.87 -13.00 -20.92
C VAL A 604 -7.79 -12.02 -20.54
N ALA A 605 -7.49 -11.90 -19.26
CA ALA A 605 -6.36 -11.11 -18.77
C ALA A 605 -5.56 -11.94 -17.76
N THR A 606 -4.24 -11.96 -17.90
CA THR A 606 -3.34 -12.63 -16.97
C THR A 606 -2.16 -11.72 -16.63
N ASN A 607 -1.75 -11.74 -15.36
CA ASN A 607 -0.54 -11.09 -14.89
C ASN A 607 0.28 -12.11 -14.10
N LEU A 608 1.59 -12.07 -14.29
CA LEU A 608 2.54 -12.91 -13.58
C LEU A 608 3.73 -12.06 -13.13
N ASN A 609 4.09 -12.17 -11.85
CA ASN A 609 5.24 -11.50 -11.25
C ASN A 609 6.20 -12.55 -10.73
N ILE A 610 7.42 -12.53 -11.21
CA ILE A 610 8.52 -13.40 -10.79
C ILE A 610 9.61 -12.50 -10.28
N GLN A 611 10.04 -12.71 -9.03
CA GLN A 611 11.07 -11.88 -8.43
C GLN A 611 11.95 -12.70 -7.49
N LYS A 612 13.17 -12.26 -7.33
CA LYS A 612 14.14 -12.83 -6.40
C LYS A 612 14.93 -11.68 -5.77
N GLY A 613 15.07 -11.73 -4.44
CA GLY A 613 15.93 -10.84 -3.68
C GLY A 613 17.09 -11.60 -3.07
N GLU A 614 18.19 -10.90 -2.87
CA GLU A 614 19.39 -11.37 -2.15
C GLU A 614 19.89 -10.20 -1.29
N GLU A 615 20.04 -10.44 0.00
CA GLU A 615 20.58 -9.48 0.96
C GLU A 615 21.97 -9.97 1.39
N LYS A 616 22.94 -9.07 1.39
CA LYS A 616 24.32 -9.35 1.75
C LYS A 616 24.71 -8.48 2.92
N ASP A 617 25.19 -9.11 3.99
CA ASP A 617 25.68 -8.40 5.17
C ASP A 617 27.13 -7.91 5.01
N GLU A 618 27.66 -7.24 6.04
CA GLU A 618 29.04 -6.76 6.07
C GLU A 618 30.08 -7.85 6.00
N THR A 619 29.75 -9.11 6.38
CA THR A 619 30.65 -10.27 6.30
C THR A 619 30.70 -10.85 4.89
N GLY A 620 29.79 -10.45 4.03
CA GLY A 620 29.62 -10.97 2.68
C GLY A 620 28.73 -12.22 2.62
N GLU A 621 28.10 -12.62 3.72
CA GLU A 621 27.13 -13.71 3.73
C GLU A 621 25.82 -13.27 3.07
N THR A 622 25.21 -14.18 2.31
CA THR A 622 24.00 -13.87 1.51
C THR A 622 22.79 -14.58 2.09
N PHE A 623 21.73 -13.79 2.31
CA PHE A 623 20.45 -14.24 2.87
C PHE A 623 19.28 -13.88 1.94
N SER A 624 18.15 -14.53 2.17
CA SER A 624 16.89 -14.07 1.60
C SER A 624 16.39 -12.83 2.38
N PRO A 625 16.11 -11.71 1.72
CA PRO A 625 15.57 -10.53 2.38
C PRO A 625 14.10 -10.72 2.76
N THR A 626 13.63 -9.96 3.74
CA THR A 626 12.20 -9.82 4.04
C THR A 626 11.48 -9.10 2.88
N HIS A 627 10.15 -9.29 2.79
CA HIS A 627 9.26 -8.54 1.87
C HIS A 627 9.44 -8.83 0.37
N VAL A 628 10.27 -9.78 -0.04
CA VAL A 628 10.31 -10.25 -1.42
C VAL A 628 9.24 -11.32 -1.61
N ALA A 629 8.10 -10.92 -2.14
CA ALA A 629 6.98 -11.82 -2.36
C ALA A 629 7.36 -12.98 -3.30
N PRO A 630 6.81 -14.20 -3.10
CA PRO A 630 7.00 -15.31 -4.02
C PRO A 630 6.43 -14.98 -5.41
N THR A 631 6.63 -15.86 -6.39
CA THR A 631 5.94 -15.73 -7.68
C THR A 631 4.43 -15.66 -7.45
N PHE A 632 3.78 -14.62 -7.95
CA PHE A 632 2.34 -14.43 -7.80
C PHE A 632 1.69 -13.86 -9.06
N GLY A 633 0.39 -14.05 -9.16
CA GLY A 633 -0.35 -13.55 -10.29
C GLY A 633 -1.84 -13.85 -10.23
N SER A 634 -2.52 -13.52 -11.34
CA SER A 634 -3.95 -13.75 -11.49
C SER A 634 -4.28 -13.95 -12.97
N THR A 635 -5.23 -14.84 -13.21
CA THR A 635 -5.84 -15.03 -14.55
C THR A 635 -7.33 -14.80 -14.43
N ARG A 636 -7.88 -13.98 -15.31
CA ARG A 636 -9.29 -13.57 -15.32
C ARG A 636 -9.91 -13.86 -16.68
N VAL A 637 -11.13 -14.38 -16.67
CA VAL A 637 -12.00 -14.49 -17.85
C VAL A 637 -13.24 -13.66 -17.57
N SER A 638 -13.46 -12.64 -18.38
CA SER A 638 -14.58 -11.71 -18.22
C SER A 638 -15.51 -11.80 -19.42
N PHE A 639 -16.80 -11.73 -19.16
CA PHE A 639 -17.86 -11.57 -20.14
C PHE A 639 -18.59 -10.26 -19.87
N THR A 640 -18.70 -9.40 -20.90
CA THR A 640 -19.43 -8.13 -20.79
C THR A 640 -20.37 -7.98 -21.98
N LYS A 641 -21.66 -7.94 -21.70
CA LYS A 641 -22.69 -7.69 -22.73
C LYS A 641 -23.80 -6.84 -22.13
N ASN A 642 -24.01 -5.65 -22.71
CA ASN A 642 -25.07 -4.72 -22.31
C ASN A 642 -25.04 -4.43 -20.78
N LYS A 643 -26.04 -4.95 -20.06
CA LYS A 643 -26.27 -4.74 -18.64
C LYS A 643 -25.62 -5.80 -17.74
N ILE A 644 -24.91 -6.76 -18.31
CA ILE A 644 -24.37 -7.94 -17.61
C ILE A 644 -22.85 -7.94 -17.71
N ARG A 645 -22.20 -8.08 -16.58
CA ARG A 645 -20.77 -8.38 -16.49
C ARG A 645 -20.58 -9.60 -15.60
N LEU A 646 -19.85 -10.58 -16.10
CA LEU A 646 -19.49 -11.79 -15.36
C LEU A 646 -17.97 -11.93 -15.41
N MET A 647 -17.37 -12.42 -14.34
CA MET A 647 -15.94 -12.67 -14.27
C MET A 647 -15.65 -13.89 -13.40
N VAL A 648 -14.89 -14.82 -13.97
CA VAL A 648 -14.24 -15.90 -13.23
C VAL A 648 -12.76 -15.59 -13.18
N TYR A 649 -12.15 -15.71 -12.00
CA TYR A 649 -10.73 -15.45 -11.88
C TYR A 649 -10.06 -16.37 -10.86
N ALA A 650 -8.80 -16.67 -11.12
CA ALA A 650 -7.91 -17.38 -10.20
C ALA A 650 -6.79 -16.44 -9.75
N ASN A 651 -6.56 -16.37 -8.45
CA ASN A 651 -5.36 -15.78 -7.88
C ASN A 651 -4.44 -16.92 -7.44
N TYR A 652 -3.15 -16.79 -7.68
CA TYR A 652 -2.18 -17.82 -7.34
C TYR A 652 -0.89 -17.23 -6.79
N ASN A 653 -0.25 -18.00 -5.90
CA ASN A 653 0.96 -17.65 -5.20
C ASN A 653 1.87 -18.88 -5.11
N GLY A 654 3.16 -18.69 -5.36
CA GLY A 654 4.16 -19.74 -5.24
C GLY A 654 4.53 -20.03 -3.78
N GLU A 655 5.25 -21.10 -3.57
CA GLU A 655 5.81 -21.50 -2.29
C GLU A 655 7.09 -20.72 -1.96
N ILE A 656 7.32 -20.45 -0.66
CA ILE A 656 8.64 -20.13 -0.14
C ILE A 656 9.05 -21.24 0.85
N ALA A 657 10.00 -22.06 0.44
CA ALA A 657 10.57 -23.10 1.27
C ALA A 657 11.41 -22.51 2.41
N TYR A 658 11.62 -23.24 3.50
CA TYR A 658 12.37 -22.83 4.70
C TYR A 658 13.71 -22.15 4.38
N LYS A 659 14.51 -22.76 3.50
CA LYS A 659 15.82 -22.21 3.10
C LYS A 659 15.76 -20.82 2.42
N ASN A 660 14.59 -20.45 1.89
CA ASN A 660 14.34 -19.19 1.19
C ASN A 660 13.57 -18.18 2.06
N LEU A 661 13.19 -18.53 3.29
CA LEU A 661 12.66 -17.56 4.27
C LEU A 661 13.81 -16.68 4.78
N ALA A 662 13.52 -15.40 5.01
CA ALA A 662 14.45 -14.51 5.71
C ALA A 662 14.75 -15.02 7.12
N LEU A 663 15.95 -14.74 7.65
CA LEU A 663 16.37 -15.25 8.96
C LEU A 663 15.38 -14.87 10.08
N SER A 664 14.90 -13.63 10.08
CA SER A 664 13.88 -13.17 11.03
C SER A 664 12.56 -13.92 10.90
N GLU A 665 12.15 -14.26 9.69
CA GLU A 665 10.89 -14.98 9.44
C GLU A 665 10.98 -16.47 9.80
N ARG A 666 12.17 -17.07 9.79
CA ARG A 666 12.38 -18.44 10.30
C ARG A 666 12.13 -18.54 11.81
N ALA A 667 12.39 -17.46 12.55
CA ALA A 667 12.10 -17.37 13.98
C ALA A 667 10.59 -17.19 14.27
N ASP A 668 9.84 -16.53 13.38
CA ASP A 668 8.40 -16.27 13.52
C ASP A 668 7.55 -17.51 13.15
N THR A 669 7.84 -18.66 13.75
CA THR A 669 7.24 -19.96 13.41
C THR A 669 5.71 -19.97 13.48
N HIS A 670 5.10 -19.13 14.32
CA HIS A 670 3.64 -19.01 14.48
C HIS A 670 2.93 -18.40 13.26
N LEU A 671 3.69 -17.78 12.34
CA LEU A 671 3.15 -17.19 11.12
C LEU A 671 3.10 -18.18 9.96
N TYR A 672 3.78 -19.32 10.06
CA TYR A 672 4.03 -20.23 8.94
C TYR A 672 3.43 -21.62 9.16
N ALA A 673 3.19 -22.32 8.07
CA ALA A 673 2.92 -23.78 8.10
C ALA A 673 4.22 -24.52 8.33
N LYS A 674 4.12 -25.83 8.62
CA LYS A 674 5.27 -26.72 8.79
C LYS A 674 5.42 -27.65 7.60
N ASP A 675 6.63 -27.79 7.09
CA ASP A 675 6.97 -28.80 6.08
C ASP A 675 7.06 -30.23 6.69
N ALA A 676 7.42 -31.21 5.88
CA ALA A 676 7.54 -32.59 6.33
C ALA A 676 8.62 -32.81 7.42
N ASP A 677 9.62 -31.93 7.46
CA ASP A 677 10.70 -31.94 8.45
C ASP A 677 10.38 -31.09 9.69
N GLY A 678 9.19 -30.44 9.72
CA GLY A 678 8.73 -29.58 10.82
C GLY A 678 9.23 -28.13 10.72
N ASN A 679 9.91 -27.73 9.64
CA ASN A 679 10.41 -26.38 9.46
C ASN A 679 9.31 -25.43 8.98
N PRO A 680 9.34 -24.12 9.36
CA PRO A 680 8.39 -23.14 8.86
C PRO A 680 8.58 -22.91 7.36
N TYR A 681 7.45 -22.80 6.64
CA TYR A 681 7.45 -22.45 5.22
C TYR A 681 6.14 -21.77 4.82
N ALA A 682 6.12 -21.03 3.72
CA ALA A 682 4.92 -20.44 3.16
C ALA A 682 4.40 -21.31 2.00
N PRO A 683 3.30 -22.06 2.17
CA PRO A 683 2.76 -22.94 1.14
C PRO A 683 2.26 -22.16 -0.09
N ALA A 684 2.40 -22.78 -1.26
CA ALA A 684 1.73 -22.33 -2.46
C ALA A 684 0.20 -22.42 -2.31
N TRP A 685 -0.52 -21.48 -2.90
CA TRP A 685 -1.97 -21.51 -2.91
C TRP A 685 -2.56 -20.96 -4.21
N THR A 686 -3.77 -21.41 -4.50
CA THR A 686 -4.59 -20.90 -5.60
C THR A 686 -6.03 -20.80 -5.12
N THR A 687 -6.70 -19.68 -5.41
CA THR A 687 -8.14 -19.49 -5.17
C THR A 687 -8.87 -19.34 -6.50
N LEU A 688 -10.07 -19.88 -6.56
CA LEU A 688 -11.01 -19.67 -7.67
C LEU A 688 -12.13 -18.77 -7.19
N ASN A 689 -12.51 -17.78 -7.98
CA ASN A 689 -13.41 -16.72 -7.60
C ASN A 689 -14.37 -16.39 -8.75
N PHE A 690 -15.57 -15.89 -8.39
CA PHE A 690 -16.58 -15.43 -9.33
C PHE A 690 -17.15 -14.08 -8.90
N LYS A 691 -17.33 -13.18 -9.85
CA LYS A 691 -18.02 -11.90 -9.66
C LYS A 691 -19.04 -11.69 -10.78
N SER A 692 -20.14 -11.05 -10.45
CA SER A 692 -21.16 -10.65 -11.39
C SER A 692 -21.70 -9.26 -11.07
N SER A 693 -22.13 -8.54 -12.11
CA SER A 693 -22.73 -7.22 -11.99
C SER A 693 -23.88 -7.12 -12.99
N PHE A 694 -25.07 -6.78 -12.51
CA PHE A 694 -26.31 -6.69 -13.29
C PHE A 694 -26.94 -5.30 -13.13
N MET A 695 -27.04 -4.55 -14.21
CA MET A 695 -27.80 -3.30 -14.25
C MET A 695 -29.28 -3.63 -14.41
N VAL A 696 -30.02 -3.76 -13.31
CA VAL A 696 -31.45 -4.14 -13.31
C VAL A 696 -32.34 -2.99 -13.74
N ALA A 697 -31.94 -1.75 -13.49
CA ALA A 697 -32.58 -0.52 -13.97
C ALA A 697 -31.49 0.49 -14.36
N LYS A 698 -31.88 1.60 -15.04
CA LYS A 698 -30.92 2.65 -15.43
C LYS A 698 -30.10 3.21 -14.25
N PHE A 699 -30.69 3.18 -13.06
CA PHE A 699 -30.12 3.73 -11.84
C PHE A 699 -29.81 2.69 -10.77
N VAL A 700 -30.03 1.40 -11.02
CA VAL A 700 -29.82 0.31 -10.04
C VAL A 700 -28.94 -0.77 -10.61
N THR A 701 -27.86 -1.08 -9.90
CA THR A 701 -26.96 -2.21 -10.19
C THR A 701 -26.87 -3.13 -8.98
N ILE A 702 -26.95 -4.42 -9.22
CA ILE A 702 -26.70 -5.46 -8.22
C ILE A 702 -25.39 -6.15 -8.56
N ASP A 703 -24.49 -6.18 -7.60
CA ASP A 703 -23.24 -6.94 -7.69
C ASP A 703 -23.34 -8.17 -6.77
N ALA A 704 -22.94 -9.33 -7.25
CA ALA A 704 -22.88 -10.56 -6.46
C ALA A 704 -21.60 -11.34 -6.79
N GLY A 705 -21.03 -12.00 -5.81
CA GLY A 705 -19.81 -12.77 -6.02
C GLY A 705 -19.58 -13.84 -4.97
N VAL A 706 -18.69 -14.77 -5.32
CA VAL A 706 -18.14 -15.77 -4.39
C VAL A 706 -16.64 -15.76 -4.57
N GLU A 707 -15.93 -15.43 -3.51
CA GLU A 707 -14.47 -15.53 -3.45
C GLU A 707 -14.07 -16.81 -2.74
N ASN A 708 -12.89 -17.33 -3.12
CA ASN A 708 -12.35 -18.58 -2.56
C ASN A 708 -13.39 -19.71 -2.58
N ILE A 709 -13.95 -20.01 -3.76
CA ILE A 709 -15.00 -21.01 -3.97
C ILE A 709 -14.62 -22.38 -3.37
N LEU A 710 -13.33 -22.72 -3.43
CA LEU A 710 -12.79 -24.00 -2.92
C LEU A 710 -12.58 -24.01 -1.41
N ASP A 711 -12.93 -22.94 -0.71
CA ASP A 711 -12.79 -22.79 0.74
C ASP A 711 -11.37 -23.10 1.26
N LYS A 712 -10.35 -22.66 0.51
CA LYS A 712 -8.95 -22.85 0.85
C LYS A 712 -8.56 -22.05 2.08
N ARG A 713 -7.92 -22.67 3.08
CA ARG A 713 -7.22 -22.00 4.17
C ARG A 713 -5.83 -21.68 3.71
N TYR A 714 -5.53 -20.39 3.55
CA TYR A 714 -4.23 -19.91 3.10
C TYR A 714 -3.88 -18.59 3.76
N ARG A 715 -2.61 -18.31 3.84
CA ARG A 715 -2.07 -17.06 4.37
C ARG A 715 -1.12 -16.48 3.31
N PRO A 716 -1.31 -15.23 2.87
CA PRO A 716 -0.33 -14.54 2.03
C PRO A 716 1.03 -14.49 2.74
N TYR A 717 2.12 -14.60 1.99
CA TYR A 717 3.48 -14.57 2.54
C TYR A 717 3.69 -13.40 3.51
N SER A 718 4.42 -13.65 4.63
CA SER A 718 4.70 -12.67 5.69
C SER A 718 3.47 -12.07 6.38
N SER A 719 2.29 -12.68 6.25
CA SER A 719 1.05 -12.20 6.88
C SER A 719 0.82 -12.87 8.24
N GLY A 720 0.26 -12.13 9.19
CA GLY A 720 -0.11 -12.64 10.52
C GLY A 720 -1.55 -13.14 10.61
N ILE A 721 -2.42 -12.73 9.68
CA ILE A 721 -3.82 -13.15 9.62
C ILE A 721 -4.06 -14.05 8.40
N THR A 722 -4.87 -15.09 8.58
CA THR A 722 -5.27 -16.02 7.51
C THR A 722 -6.33 -15.35 6.65
N ALA A 723 -6.24 -15.53 5.35
CA ALA A 723 -7.15 -14.93 4.38
C ALA A 723 -8.59 -15.46 4.52
N PRO A 724 -9.60 -14.73 4.00
CA PRO A 724 -11.00 -15.17 4.01
C PRO A 724 -11.18 -16.57 3.43
N GLY A 725 -12.00 -17.40 4.06
CA GLY A 725 -12.54 -18.62 3.49
C GLY A 725 -13.51 -18.33 2.34
N ARG A 726 -14.41 -19.26 2.03
CA ARG A 726 -15.47 -19.01 1.04
C ARG A 726 -16.29 -17.81 1.47
N ASN A 727 -16.29 -16.77 0.63
CA ASN A 727 -16.87 -15.47 0.95
C ASN A 727 -17.95 -15.12 -0.09
N PHE A 728 -19.20 -15.06 0.36
CA PHE A 728 -20.33 -14.58 -0.45
C PHE A 728 -20.42 -13.06 -0.32
N ILE A 729 -20.47 -12.35 -1.42
CA ILE A 729 -20.49 -10.90 -1.47
C ILE A 729 -21.73 -10.46 -2.22
N PHE A 730 -22.45 -9.50 -1.65
CA PHE A 730 -23.61 -8.86 -2.27
C PHE A 730 -23.47 -7.35 -2.12
N ALA A 731 -23.78 -6.63 -3.19
CA ALA A 731 -23.85 -5.18 -3.14
C ALA A 731 -24.99 -4.64 -3.98
N LEU A 732 -25.62 -3.59 -3.49
CA LEU A 732 -26.65 -2.81 -4.18
C LEU A 732 -26.10 -1.41 -4.41
N ARG A 733 -26.13 -0.96 -5.66
CA ARG A 733 -25.73 0.41 -6.04
C ARG A 733 -26.92 1.12 -6.67
N VAL A 734 -27.12 2.37 -6.24
CA VAL A 734 -28.12 3.28 -6.80
C VAL A 734 -27.38 4.52 -7.28
N LYS A 735 -27.60 4.92 -8.53
CA LYS A 735 -26.97 6.09 -9.15
C LYS A 735 -28.06 6.95 -9.81
N VAL A 736 -28.16 8.22 -9.36
CA VAL A 736 -29.14 9.19 -9.86
C VAL A 736 -28.46 10.39 -10.51
#